data_f709f80d25e6563c273721595aead8d7
#
_entry.id   f709f80d25e6563c273721595aead8d7
#
_cell.length_a   1.000
_cell.length_b   1.000
_cell.length_c   1.000
_cell.angle_alpha   90.00
_cell.angle_beta   90.00
_cell.angle_gamma   90.00
#
_symmetry.space_group_name_H-M   'P 1'
#
loop_
_entity.id
_entity.type
_entity.pdbx_description
1 polymer ?
#
loop_
_entity_poly.entity_id
_entity_poly.type
_entity_poly.pdbx_seq_one_letter_code
_entity_poly.pdbx_strand_id
1 'polypeptide(L)'
;MRSFIHKTLKPSPFLLSTITTATLTPLSISQLHPNHVRSMSSGRIFQLKLDPLTGKSEWVVIEEEDEAHDAPPQQPLLAATSYLDMLNDSRRNRAFREAIDKTITKPCHVLDIGAGTGLLSMMAARAMDSAMSTACSSSEGAVTACESYLPMVKLMRKVLRLNGMERKVRVINKRSDELEVGVDITSRADILVSEILDSELLGEGLIPTLQHAHDKLLVENPQTVPYRATTYGQLVESKYLWKLHDLFDVEAKASDDIRLVPTKKETILCVKAQQFAMHCDAIKDEIKLLSEPFKIFEFDFWKRPESRGETKLHIKATNDGTVHAVVSWWILQLDCEGTIYYSTGPKWISFPFNMELQRTLPSSGDWCDHWKQCVYFIPGKGLPISKDEELHLHATHNDTSISYEFETQARGTEIDQYEIARDDQLILPPERVAIYGDSNWRWSVLKAVKKAVQGKVSSLCLVVDDSVFLTIAIAHLSKTSHVIALFPGLREKGAKYLQAVAVANGFSMDQIEVLGKRKDKLTMHDTHQKKVELLVGEPYYYGNDSMLPWQNLRFWKERTALDPVLASDALIMPCKGILKACAMSLPDLWRSRRCLSQIEGFDHSAVNATLGACGDLPEPQESPCLPYFIWQCGENKRLSEVFTVMEFDFSKPISQCFGKAQVEFTEARICHGFALWIDWVIDVDNSIVLSTGPDQRHWKQGVKLLAEPVTVGTHGSSLGNTSAEIETSFNPSSGELNIKYVFT
;
A
#
# COMPACT_ATOMS: atom_id res chain seq x y z
N MET A 1 -4.57 1.78 6.79
CA MET A 1 -4.75 3.13 7.35
C MET A 1 -3.37 3.69 7.65
N ARG A 2 -2.70 4.28 6.69
CA ARG A 2 -1.33 4.79 6.91
C ARG A 2 -1.39 6.28 7.22
N SER A 3 -0.68 6.70 8.25
CA SER A 3 -0.21 8.05 8.64
C SER A 3 -1.03 9.32 8.26
N PHE A 4 -2.21 9.22 7.70
CA PHE A 4 -2.95 10.37 7.16
C PHE A 4 -3.91 11.04 8.14
N ILE A 5 -4.21 10.41 9.26
CA ILE A 5 -5.13 10.98 10.25
C ILE A 5 -4.58 12.29 10.84
N HIS A 6 -3.26 12.45 10.92
CA HIS A 6 -2.66 13.67 11.49
C HIS A 6 -2.39 14.82 10.51
N LYS A 7 -2.30 14.55 9.18
CA LYS A 7 -1.97 15.63 8.23
C LYS A 7 -3.17 16.40 7.68
N THR A 8 -4.37 15.84 7.74
CA THR A 8 -5.57 16.43 7.15
C THR A 8 -6.38 17.31 8.09
N LEU A 9 -6.07 17.37 9.38
CA LEU A 9 -6.91 18.05 10.38
C LEU A 9 -6.36 19.37 10.91
N LYS A 10 -5.25 19.88 10.42
CA LYS A 10 -4.96 21.31 10.55
C LYS A 10 -5.38 21.98 9.25
N PRO A 11 -6.42 22.86 9.26
CA PRO A 11 -6.80 23.59 8.08
C PRO A 11 -5.61 24.48 7.67
N SER A 12 -4.97 24.13 6.57
CA SER A 12 -4.09 25.08 5.91
C SER A 12 -4.98 26.20 5.36
N PRO A 13 -4.64 27.48 5.56
CA PRO A 13 -5.45 28.60 5.04
C PRO A 13 -5.59 28.59 3.51
N PHE A 14 -4.80 27.78 2.82
CA PHE A 14 -4.83 27.65 1.35
C PHE A 14 -5.89 26.67 0.80
N LEU A 15 -6.46 25.79 1.62
CA LEU A 15 -7.50 24.86 1.17
C LEU A 15 -8.92 25.46 1.22
N LEU A 16 -9.09 26.54 1.97
CA LEU A 16 -10.37 27.28 2.05
C LEU A 16 -10.63 28.19 0.85
N SER A 17 -9.63 28.51 0.03
CA SER A 17 -9.79 29.42 -1.12
C SER A 17 -10.22 28.72 -2.42
N THR A 18 -10.22 27.40 -2.49
CA THR A 18 -10.62 26.64 -3.69
C THR A 18 -12.04 26.06 -3.62
N ILE A 19 -12.72 26.22 -2.49
CA ILE A 19 -14.11 25.71 -2.30
C ILE A 19 -15.18 26.82 -2.51
N THR A 20 -14.78 28.08 -2.67
CA THR A 20 -15.70 29.25 -2.71
C THR A 20 -16.15 29.72 -4.08
N THR A 21 -16.13 28.89 -5.12
CA THR A 21 -16.69 29.23 -6.42
C THR A 21 -17.81 28.32 -6.90
N ALA A 22 -18.62 27.78 -5.98
CA ALA A 22 -19.96 27.33 -6.32
C ALA A 22 -20.93 28.40 -5.82
N THR A 23 -21.51 29.16 -6.74
CA THR A 23 -22.51 30.18 -6.50
C THR A 23 -23.73 29.60 -5.77
N LEU A 24 -23.86 29.91 -4.50
CA LEU A 24 -25.06 29.71 -3.73
C LEU A 24 -26.03 30.86 -4.04
N THR A 25 -27.12 30.60 -4.75
CA THR A 25 -28.30 31.44 -4.76
C THR A 25 -29.02 31.30 -3.42
N PRO A 26 -29.43 32.39 -2.76
CA PRO A 26 -30.12 32.29 -1.48
C PRO A 26 -31.56 31.81 -1.70
N LEU A 27 -31.89 30.62 -1.26
CA LEU A 27 -33.27 30.16 -1.10
C LEU A 27 -33.84 30.73 0.19
N SER A 28 -34.95 31.41 0.06
CA SER A 28 -35.68 32.12 1.11
C SER A 28 -36.16 31.16 2.21
N ILE A 29 -35.85 31.54 3.45
CA ILE A 29 -36.31 30.89 4.70
C ILE A 29 -37.80 31.20 4.92
N SER A 30 -38.72 30.52 4.28
CA SER A 30 -40.13 30.73 4.61
C SER A 30 -41.05 29.55 4.32
N GLN A 31 -40.61 28.30 4.47
CA GLN A 31 -41.54 27.16 4.57
C GLN A 31 -40.90 25.95 5.28
N LEU A 32 -40.68 26.07 6.57
CA LEU A 32 -40.41 24.88 7.42
C LEU A 32 -41.37 24.88 8.59
N HIS A 33 -42.28 23.91 8.63
CA HIS A 33 -43.14 23.61 9.76
C HIS A 33 -42.32 23.19 10.99
N PRO A 34 -42.74 23.59 12.24
CA PRO A 34 -41.89 23.49 13.44
C PRO A 34 -41.97 22.15 14.18
N ASN A 35 -41.96 21.02 13.53
CA ASN A 35 -42.07 19.71 14.24
C ASN A 35 -41.11 18.61 13.79
N HIS A 36 -39.94 18.92 13.25
CA HIS A 36 -38.84 17.96 13.13
C HIS A 36 -37.52 18.64 13.45
N VAL A 37 -37.26 18.81 14.75
CA VAL A 37 -35.90 19.00 15.24
C VAL A 37 -35.25 17.61 15.21
N ARG A 38 -34.78 17.16 14.07
CA ARG A 38 -33.73 16.15 13.99
C ARG A 38 -32.44 16.88 14.29
N SER A 39 -31.79 16.47 15.37
CA SER A 39 -30.39 16.77 15.64
C SER A 39 -29.59 16.45 14.38
N MET A 40 -29.14 17.47 13.67
CA MET A 40 -28.16 17.34 12.58
C MET A 40 -26.80 17.09 13.22
N SER A 41 -26.49 15.82 13.54
CA SER A 41 -25.11 15.42 13.56
C SER A 41 -24.64 15.47 12.09
N SER A 42 -23.76 16.39 11.77
CA SER A 42 -23.16 16.51 10.45
C SER A 42 -22.48 15.21 10.10
N GLY A 43 -23.14 14.35 9.31
CA GLY A 43 -22.60 13.11 8.80
C GLY A 43 -21.54 13.43 7.73
N ARG A 44 -20.31 13.62 8.15
CA ARG A 44 -19.18 13.70 7.22
C ARG A 44 -18.80 12.28 6.83
N ILE A 45 -18.97 11.95 5.55
CA ILE A 45 -18.51 10.68 4.99
C ILE A 45 -17.05 10.85 4.59
N PHE A 46 -16.17 10.01 5.15
CA PHE A 46 -14.78 9.95 4.77
C PHE A 46 -14.61 8.87 3.71
N GLN A 47 -14.14 9.24 2.53
CA GLN A 47 -13.81 8.31 1.46
C GLN A 47 -12.30 8.29 1.24
N LEU A 48 -11.71 7.10 1.21
CA LEU A 48 -10.33 6.96 0.81
C LEU A 48 -10.25 7.14 -0.72
N LYS A 49 -9.67 8.25 -1.14
CA LYS A 49 -9.44 8.54 -2.55
C LYS A 49 -7.97 8.30 -2.86
N LEU A 50 -7.73 7.38 -3.78
CA LEU A 50 -6.38 7.19 -4.30
C LEU A 50 -6.08 8.33 -5.27
N ASP A 51 -5.03 9.09 -5.04
CA ASP A 51 -4.49 9.99 -6.05
C ASP A 51 -3.69 9.15 -7.06
N PRO A 52 -4.21 8.98 -8.28
CA PRO A 52 -3.57 8.12 -9.27
C PRO A 52 -2.26 8.69 -9.83
N LEU A 53 -1.93 9.93 -9.48
CA LEU A 53 -0.71 10.59 -9.95
C LEU A 53 0.44 10.45 -8.96
N THR A 54 0.13 10.42 -7.68
CA THR A 54 1.15 10.34 -6.61
C THR A 54 1.19 8.99 -5.93
N GLY A 55 0.22 8.08 -6.24
CA GLY A 55 0.05 6.83 -5.51
C GLY A 55 -0.34 7.03 -4.03
N LYS A 56 -0.66 8.26 -3.62
CA LYS A 56 -1.07 8.56 -2.26
C LYS A 56 -2.55 8.33 -2.12
N SER A 57 -2.92 7.57 -1.13
CA SER A 57 -4.30 7.51 -0.66
C SER A 57 -4.57 8.70 0.26
N GLU A 58 -5.61 9.47 -0.02
CA GLU A 58 -6.06 10.60 0.76
C GLU A 58 -7.50 10.38 1.21
N TRP A 59 -7.77 10.63 2.49
CA TRP A 59 -9.12 10.64 3.01
C TRP A 59 -9.80 11.95 2.63
N VAL A 60 -10.81 11.86 1.79
CA VAL A 60 -11.61 13.00 1.38
C VAL A 60 -12.92 12.99 2.16
N VAL A 61 -13.29 14.12 2.72
CA VAL A 61 -14.62 14.31 3.31
C VAL A 61 -15.61 14.58 2.17
N ILE A 62 -16.60 13.71 2.03
CA ILE A 62 -17.72 13.93 1.12
C ILE A 62 -18.88 14.44 1.98
N GLU A 63 -19.32 15.65 1.75
CA GLU A 63 -20.60 16.12 2.24
C GLU A 63 -21.69 15.43 1.40
N GLU A 64 -22.71 14.86 2.06
CA GLU A 64 -23.86 14.30 1.34
C GLU A 64 -24.55 15.44 0.58
N GLU A 65 -24.27 15.56 -0.71
CA GLU A 65 -25.17 16.24 -1.64
C GLU A 65 -26.13 15.17 -2.19
N ASP A 66 -27.41 15.49 -2.11
CA ASP A 66 -28.51 14.65 -2.56
C ASP A 66 -28.30 14.18 -4.01
N GLU A 67 -28.52 12.86 -4.19
CA GLU A 67 -28.85 12.15 -5.41
C GLU A 67 -28.29 12.72 -6.74
N ALA A 68 -27.07 12.32 -7.10
CA ALA A 68 -26.67 12.26 -8.48
C ALA A 68 -26.56 10.77 -8.90
N HIS A 69 -27.52 10.29 -9.62
CA HIS A 69 -27.43 9.09 -10.42
C HIS A 69 -26.24 9.23 -11.36
N ASP A 70 -25.23 8.38 -11.22
CA ASP A 70 -24.03 8.17 -12.05
C ASP A 70 -22.68 8.31 -11.33
N ALA A 71 -22.59 8.01 -10.04
CA ALA A 71 -21.29 7.74 -9.42
C ALA A 71 -20.76 6.38 -9.91
N PRO A 72 -19.49 6.30 -10.37
CA PRO A 72 -18.90 5.01 -10.72
C PRO A 72 -18.95 4.09 -9.49
N PRO A 73 -19.15 2.78 -9.68
CA PRO A 73 -19.22 1.84 -8.57
C PRO A 73 -18.00 1.99 -7.69
N GLN A 74 -18.23 2.22 -6.41
CA GLN A 74 -17.18 2.42 -5.43
C GLN A 74 -16.32 1.15 -5.34
N GLN A 75 -15.02 1.31 -5.50
CA GLN A 75 -14.10 0.17 -5.35
C GLN A 75 -14.23 -0.47 -3.96
N PRO A 76 -14.06 -1.79 -3.88
CA PRO A 76 -14.18 -2.53 -2.63
C PRO A 76 -13.17 -2.06 -1.58
N LEU A 77 -13.58 -1.20 -0.67
CA LEU A 77 -12.69 -0.60 0.34
C LEU A 77 -12.12 -1.64 1.29
N LEU A 78 -12.95 -2.56 1.79
CA LEU A 78 -12.49 -3.63 2.69
C LEU A 78 -11.61 -4.66 1.99
N ALA A 79 -11.78 -4.88 0.70
CA ALA A 79 -10.93 -5.77 -0.06
C ALA A 79 -9.57 -5.12 -0.40
N ALA A 80 -9.54 -3.80 -0.60
CA ALA A 80 -8.31 -3.04 -0.82
C ALA A 80 -7.53 -2.78 0.48
N THR A 81 -8.17 -2.91 1.64
CA THR A 81 -7.54 -2.83 2.96
C THR A 81 -7.14 -4.22 3.46
N SER A 82 -6.25 -4.28 4.42
CA SER A 82 -5.80 -5.53 5.05
C SER A 82 -6.83 -6.14 6.02
N TYR A 83 -8.06 -5.64 6.07
CA TYR A 83 -9.06 -6.09 7.06
C TYR A 83 -9.39 -7.57 6.99
N LEU A 84 -9.58 -8.13 5.79
CA LEU A 84 -9.85 -9.57 5.66
C LEU A 84 -8.66 -10.39 6.13
N ASP A 85 -7.45 -9.98 5.79
CA ASP A 85 -6.23 -10.67 6.21
C ASP A 85 -6.10 -10.64 7.74
N MET A 86 -6.29 -9.47 8.35
CA MET A 86 -6.27 -9.29 9.79
C MET A 86 -7.32 -10.15 10.50
N LEU A 87 -8.56 -10.20 9.98
CA LEU A 87 -9.64 -11.01 10.56
C LEU A 87 -9.43 -12.51 10.32
N ASN A 88 -8.73 -12.93 9.26
CA ASN A 88 -8.34 -14.30 9.01
C ASN A 88 -7.05 -14.72 9.76
N ASP A 89 -6.33 -13.80 10.40
CA ASP A 89 -5.18 -14.12 11.23
C ASP A 89 -5.62 -14.72 12.57
N SER A 90 -5.78 -16.04 12.59
CA SER A 90 -6.22 -16.78 13.76
C SER A 90 -5.23 -16.70 14.94
N ARG A 91 -3.95 -16.48 14.67
CA ARG A 91 -2.91 -16.35 15.72
C ARG A 91 -3.07 -15.02 16.44
N ARG A 92 -3.20 -13.93 15.67
CA ARG A 92 -3.49 -12.60 16.22
C ARG A 92 -4.78 -12.61 17.04
N ASN A 93 -5.86 -13.12 16.46
CA ASN A 93 -7.17 -13.09 17.10
C ASN A 93 -7.17 -13.91 18.40
N ARG A 94 -6.55 -15.10 18.39
CA ARG A 94 -6.38 -15.92 19.59
C ARG A 94 -5.55 -15.22 20.67
N ALA A 95 -4.42 -14.62 20.31
CA ALA A 95 -3.55 -13.93 21.25
C ALA A 95 -4.28 -12.76 21.93
N PHE A 96 -5.02 -11.95 21.15
CA PHE A 96 -5.85 -10.89 21.72
C PHE A 96 -6.96 -11.44 22.63
N ARG A 97 -7.65 -12.51 22.21
CA ARG A 97 -8.68 -13.14 23.03
C ARG A 97 -8.12 -13.61 24.37
N GLU A 98 -7.02 -14.36 24.35
CA GLU A 98 -6.39 -14.89 25.58
C GLU A 98 -5.94 -13.75 26.50
N ALA A 99 -5.39 -12.68 25.97
CA ALA A 99 -4.98 -11.53 26.75
C ALA A 99 -6.17 -10.76 27.34
N ILE A 100 -7.24 -10.57 26.58
CA ILE A 100 -8.47 -9.94 27.05
C ILE A 100 -9.14 -10.79 28.14
N ASP A 101 -9.30 -12.10 27.92
CA ASP A 101 -9.87 -13.03 28.89
C ASP A 101 -9.08 -13.03 30.22
N LYS A 102 -7.75 -12.91 30.12
CA LYS A 102 -6.85 -12.86 31.30
C LYS A 102 -6.87 -11.51 32.01
N THR A 103 -7.08 -10.42 31.29
CA THR A 103 -7.06 -9.05 31.86
C THR A 103 -8.39 -8.69 32.53
N ILE A 104 -9.52 -9.11 31.94
CA ILE A 104 -10.87 -8.79 32.47
C ILE A 104 -11.30 -9.86 33.48
N THR A 105 -10.94 -9.67 34.74
CA THR A 105 -11.23 -10.60 35.85
C THR A 105 -12.35 -10.15 36.78
N LYS A 106 -12.83 -8.92 36.66
CA LYS A 106 -13.89 -8.31 37.46
C LYS A 106 -14.68 -7.30 36.61
N PRO A 107 -15.92 -6.95 37.01
CA PRO A 107 -16.68 -5.87 36.35
C PRO A 107 -15.87 -4.57 36.32
N CYS A 108 -15.74 -3.98 35.14
CA CYS A 108 -14.94 -2.77 34.89
C CYS A 108 -15.44 -2.04 33.64
N HIS A 109 -14.93 -0.85 33.39
CA HIS A 109 -15.17 -0.14 32.12
C HIS A 109 -14.02 -0.40 31.13
N VAL A 110 -14.33 -1.03 29.99
CA VAL A 110 -13.41 -1.28 28.90
C VAL A 110 -13.66 -0.30 27.77
N LEU A 111 -12.61 0.36 27.29
CA LEU A 111 -12.64 1.21 26.10
C LEU A 111 -11.84 0.56 24.99
N ASP A 112 -12.49 0.27 23.85
CA ASP A 112 -11.86 -0.25 22.63
C ASP A 112 -11.71 0.91 21.63
N ILE A 113 -10.47 1.30 21.33
CA ILE A 113 -10.15 2.39 20.38
C ILE A 113 -9.69 1.81 19.06
N GLY A 114 -10.34 2.24 17.96
CA GLY A 114 -10.16 1.67 16.64
C GLY A 114 -10.87 0.33 16.49
N ALA A 115 -12.10 0.25 17.02
CA ALA A 115 -12.80 -1.02 17.23
C ALA A 115 -13.13 -1.79 15.92
N GLY A 116 -13.05 -1.17 14.74
CA GLY A 116 -13.22 -1.82 13.45
C GLY A 116 -14.55 -2.57 13.33
N THR A 117 -14.51 -3.89 13.16
CA THR A 117 -15.72 -4.74 13.10
C THR A 117 -16.30 -5.06 14.47
N GLY A 118 -15.66 -4.64 15.55
CA GLY A 118 -16.09 -4.90 16.94
C GLY A 118 -15.62 -6.24 17.51
N LEU A 119 -14.67 -6.92 16.86
CA LEU A 119 -14.19 -8.22 17.31
C LEU A 119 -13.62 -8.16 18.74
N LEU A 120 -12.70 -7.23 19.00
CA LEU A 120 -12.08 -7.09 20.33
C LEU A 120 -13.10 -6.60 21.36
N SER A 121 -14.00 -5.71 20.98
CA SER A 121 -15.13 -5.29 21.84
C SER A 121 -16.02 -6.48 22.25
N MET A 122 -16.33 -7.40 21.34
CA MET A 122 -17.13 -8.59 21.63
C MET A 122 -16.37 -9.58 22.53
N MET A 123 -15.06 -9.74 22.32
CA MET A 123 -14.21 -10.52 23.21
C MET A 123 -14.23 -9.93 24.63
N ALA A 124 -14.09 -8.60 24.75
CA ALA A 124 -14.17 -7.90 26.02
C ALA A 124 -15.55 -8.08 26.70
N ALA A 125 -16.64 -7.96 25.95
CA ALA A 125 -17.98 -8.17 26.46
C ALA A 125 -18.22 -9.61 26.97
N ARG A 126 -17.68 -10.61 26.25
CA ARG A 126 -17.74 -12.02 26.67
C ARG A 126 -16.92 -12.27 27.95
N ALA A 127 -15.71 -11.73 28.03
CA ALA A 127 -14.88 -11.83 29.23
C ALA A 127 -15.57 -11.15 30.45
N MET A 128 -16.23 -10.00 30.19
CA MET A 128 -17.00 -9.27 31.19
C MET A 128 -18.18 -10.13 31.75
N ASP A 129 -18.94 -10.79 30.87
CA ASP A 129 -20.03 -11.70 31.28
C ASP A 129 -19.51 -12.84 32.19
N SER A 130 -18.35 -13.40 31.83
CA SER A 130 -17.71 -14.46 32.63
C SER A 130 -17.26 -13.92 34.01
N ALA A 131 -16.69 -12.75 34.05
CA ALA A 131 -16.28 -12.09 35.29
C ALA A 131 -17.49 -11.74 36.17
N MET A 132 -18.60 -11.27 35.59
CA MET A 132 -19.84 -10.94 36.33
C MET A 132 -20.51 -12.18 36.91
N SER A 133 -20.48 -13.32 36.20
CA SER A 133 -21.08 -14.57 36.68
C SER A 133 -20.35 -15.16 37.90
N THR A 134 -19.09 -14.78 38.11
CA THR A 134 -18.28 -15.23 39.26
C THR A 134 -18.25 -14.22 40.41
N ALA A 135 -18.63 -12.97 40.18
CA ALA A 135 -18.59 -11.89 41.15
C ALA A 135 -19.92 -11.83 41.98
N CYS A 136 -19.80 -11.75 43.28
CA CYS A 136 -20.94 -11.49 44.18
C CYS A 136 -21.35 -10.00 44.23
N SER A 137 -20.86 -9.14 43.32
CA SER A 137 -21.08 -7.69 43.37
C SER A 137 -22.15 -7.25 42.36
N SER A 138 -22.93 -6.23 42.76
CA SER A 138 -23.98 -5.62 41.92
C SER A 138 -23.47 -4.55 40.96
N SER A 139 -22.15 -4.43 40.78
CA SER A 139 -21.57 -3.45 39.82
C SER A 139 -21.70 -3.96 38.39
N GLU A 140 -22.28 -3.15 37.51
CA GLU A 140 -22.35 -3.43 36.08
C GLU A 140 -21.03 -3.03 35.41
N GLY A 141 -20.45 -3.95 34.63
CA GLY A 141 -19.34 -3.63 33.73
C GLY A 141 -19.85 -3.00 32.42
N ALA A 142 -19.00 -2.24 31.73
CA ALA A 142 -19.34 -1.59 30.49
C ALA A 142 -18.24 -1.78 29.42
N VAL A 143 -18.62 -2.03 28.17
CA VAL A 143 -17.71 -2.03 27.03
C VAL A 143 -18.12 -0.92 26.06
N THR A 144 -17.19 -0.02 25.79
CA THR A 144 -17.38 1.08 24.85
C THR A 144 -16.45 0.90 23.65
N ALA A 145 -17.02 0.82 22.46
CA ALA A 145 -16.31 0.74 21.17
C ALA A 145 -16.28 2.12 20.50
N CYS A 146 -15.10 2.61 20.17
CA CYS A 146 -14.86 3.87 19.48
C CYS A 146 -14.32 3.61 18.08
N GLU A 147 -15.05 4.06 17.05
CA GLU A 147 -14.68 3.94 15.64
C GLU A 147 -15.06 5.22 14.89
N SER A 148 -14.11 5.80 14.17
CA SER A 148 -14.31 7.08 13.48
C SER A 148 -14.95 6.93 12.09
N TYR A 149 -14.73 5.79 11.43
CA TYR A 149 -15.18 5.58 10.06
C TYR A 149 -16.64 5.09 10.04
N LEU A 150 -17.57 5.97 9.68
CA LEU A 150 -19.01 5.69 9.73
C LEU A 150 -19.42 4.39 9.00
N PRO A 151 -18.92 4.06 7.79
CA PRO A 151 -19.27 2.78 7.17
C PRO A 151 -18.83 1.58 8.01
N MET A 152 -17.67 1.64 8.67
CA MET A 152 -17.21 0.58 9.57
C MET A 152 -18.10 0.49 10.82
N VAL A 153 -18.55 1.61 11.36
CA VAL A 153 -19.52 1.65 12.45
C VAL A 153 -20.85 0.97 12.07
N LYS A 154 -21.35 1.22 10.85
CA LYS A 154 -22.56 0.55 10.33
C LYS A 154 -22.34 -0.97 10.25
N LEU A 155 -21.20 -1.41 9.76
CA LEU A 155 -20.81 -2.82 9.68
C LEU A 155 -20.68 -3.43 11.07
N MET A 156 -19.96 -2.77 12.00
CA MET A 156 -19.83 -3.20 13.40
C MET A 156 -21.19 -3.44 14.04
N ARG A 157 -22.12 -2.50 13.91
CA ARG A 157 -23.49 -2.65 14.48
C ARG A 157 -24.21 -3.86 13.87
N LYS A 158 -23.99 -4.19 12.59
CA LYS A 158 -24.54 -5.39 11.97
C LYS A 158 -23.92 -6.65 12.54
N VAL A 159 -22.59 -6.68 12.70
CA VAL A 159 -21.88 -7.82 13.33
C VAL A 159 -22.31 -8.01 14.79
N LEU A 160 -22.37 -6.95 15.58
CA LEU A 160 -22.84 -7.00 16.97
C LEU A 160 -24.27 -7.58 17.08
N ARG A 161 -25.15 -7.19 16.16
CA ARG A 161 -26.53 -7.69 16.10
C ARG A 161 -26.59 -9.20 15.83
N LEU A 162 -25.82 -9.68 14.85
CA LEU A 162 -25.74 -11.11 14.53
C LEU A 162 -25.27 -11.95 15.72
N ASN A 163 -24.45 -11.36 16.58
CA ASN A 163 -23.91 -12.03 17.77
C ASN A 163 -24.69 -11.74 19.07
N GLY A 164 -25.81 -11.00 19.01
CA GLY A 164 -26.61 -10.64 20.19
C GLY A 164 -25.88 -9.72 21.18
N MET A 165 -24.89 -8.97 20.71
CA MET A 165 -24.00 -8.11 21.54
C MET A 165 -24.39 -6.61 21.53
N GLU A 166 -25.46 -6.22 20.83
CA GLU A 166 -25.88 -4.81 20.69
C GLU A 166 -26.08 -4.07 22.02
N ARG A 167 -26.57 -4.80 23.05
CA ARG A 167 -26.81 -4.21 24.39
C ARG A 167 -25.60 -4.26 25.30
N LYS A 168 -24.57 -5.03 24.94
CA LYS A 168 -23.36 -5.23 25.72
C LYS A 168 -22.22 -4.32 25.31
N VAL A 169 -22.23 -3.85 24.06
CA VAL A 169 -21.21 -2.98 23.50
C VAL A 169 -21.85 -1.67 23.07
N ARG A 170 -21.44 -0.59 23.71
CA ARG A 170 -21.83 0.77 23.33
C ARG A 170 -20.93 1.27 22.21
N VAL A 171 -21.48 1.53 21.04
CA VAL A 171 -20.74 1.99 19.86
C VAL A 171 -20.83 3.50 19.70
N ILE A 172 -19.69 4.17 19.68
CA ILE A 172 -19.56 5.62 19.49
C ILE A 172 -18.84 5.89 18.16
N ASN A 173 -19.51 6.67 17.29
CA ASN A 173 -18.92 7.08 16.02
C ASN A 173 -18.23 8.44 16.17
N LYS A 174 -17.02 8.41 16.70
CA LYS A 174 -16.12 9.57 16.85
C LYS A 174 -14.68 9.11 16.76
N ARG A 175 -13.77 10.03 16.56
CA ARG A 175 -12.36 9.80 16.84
C ARG A 175 -12.14 9.76 18.35
N SER A 176 -11.15 9.01 18.81
CA SER A 176 -10.86 8.89 20.24
C SER A 176 -10.47 10.22 20.88
N ASP A 177 -9.82 11.11 20.14
CA ASP A 177 -9.44 12.47 20.58
C ASP A 177 -10.61 13.46 20.67
N GLU A 178 -11.81 13.07 20.20
CA GLU A 178 -13.06 13.83 20.30
C GLU A 178 -13.98 13.31 21.44
N LEU A 179 -13.56 12.26 22.14
CA LEU A 179 -14.34 11.68 23.24
C LEU A 179 -14.22 12.50 24.52
N GLU A 180 -15.36 12.72 25.18
CA GLU A 180 -15.45 13.44 26.45
C GLU A 180 -16.08 12.58 27.55
N VAL A 181 -15.40 12.51 28.71
CA VAL A 181 -15.93 11.84 29.92
C VAL A 181 -17.09 12.67 30.47
N GLY A 182 -18.19 11.99 30.78
CA GLY A 182 -19.45 12.61 31.24
C GLY A 182 -20.41 12.98 30.11
N VAL A 183 -19.96 12.94 28.86
CA VAL A 183 -20.77 13.20 27.65
C VAL A 183 -20.85 11.91 26.80
N ASP A 184 -19.73 11.49 26.27
CA ASP A 184 -19.65 10.31 25.39
C ASP A 184 -19.47 9.02 26.19
N ILE A 185 -18.64 9.03 27.22
CA ILE A 185 -18.44 7.92 28.16
C ILE A 185 -18.76 8.36 29.56
N THR A 186 -19.35 7.45 30.36
CA THR A 186 -19.87 7.78 31.70
C THR A 186 -18.77 8.07 32.71
N SER A 187 -17.66 7.39 32.59
CA SER A 187 -16.48 7.49 33.47
C SER A 187 -15.22 7.18 32.68
N ARG A 188 -14.08 7.50 33.25
CA ARG A 188 -12.79 7.03 32.75
C ARG A 188 -12.75 5.51 32.72
N ALA A 189 -12.17 4.94 31.69
CA ALA A 189 -12.07 3.49 31.52
C ALA A 189 -10.92 2.89 32.32
N ASP A 190 -11.18 1.72 32.91
CA ASP A 190 -10.22 0.94 33.70
C ASP A 190 -9.24 0.17 32.77
N ILE A 191 -9.74 -0.26 31.62
CA ILE A 191 -9.01 -1.07 30.65
C ILE A 191 -9.09 -0.43 29.27
N LEU A 192 -7.94 -0.29 28.61
CA LEU A 192 -7.84 0.04 27.20
C LEU A 192 -7.57 -1.23 26.39
N VAL A 193 -8.42 -1.48 25.40
CA VAL A 193 -8.15 -2.44 24.33
C VAL A 193 -7.96 -1.64 23.05
N SER A 194 -6.89 -1.87 22.30
CA SER A 194 -6.73 -1.18 21.03
C SER A 194 -5.80 -1.93 20.10
N GLU A 195 -6.09 -1.90 18.80
CA GLU A 195 -5.19 -2.38 17.77
C GLU A 195 -5.23 -1.39 16.62
N ILE A 196 -4.30 -0.45 16.64
CA ILE A 196 -4.07 0.64 15.69
C ILE A 196 -2.60 0.65 15.31
N LEU A 197 -2.14 -0.49 14.76
CA LEU A 197 -0.75 -0.79 14.48
C LEU A 197 -0.57 -1.09 13.01
N ASP A 198 0.42 -0.49 12.39
CA ASP A 198 0.87 -0.87 11.06
C ASP A 198 2.17 -1.67 11.07
N SER A 199 2.72 -1.98 9.90
CA SER A 199 3.98 -2.70 9.78
C SER A 199 5.16 -1.96 10.43
N GLU A 200 5.09 -0.63 10.52
CA GLU A 200 6.08 0.25 11.15
C GLU A 200 5.81 0.46 12.66
N LEU A 201 4.71 -0.05 13.17
CA LEU A 201 4.13 0.09 14.50
C LEU A 201 3.41 1.42 14.74
N LEU A 202 3.99 2.54 14.39
CA LEU A 202 3.55 3.89 14.78
C LEU A 202 2.68 4.60 13.74
N GLY A 203 2.63 4.08 12.50
CA GLY A 203 2.08 4.80 11.35
C GLY A 203 0.57 5.06 11.40
N GLU A 204 -0.18 4.34 12.22
CA GLU A 204 -1.62 4.54 12.43
C GLU A 204 -1.96 5.56 13.54
N GLY A 205 -0.94 6.22 14.11
CA GLY A 205 -1.13 7.24 15.14
C GLY A 205 -1.23 6.67 16.57
N LEU A 206 -0.51 5.60 16.84
CA LEU A 206 -0.48 4.95 18.15
C LEU A 206 -0.11 5.93 19.28
N ILE A 207 0.99 6.66 19.15
CA ILE A 207 1.49 7.57 20.19
C ILE A 207 0.46 8.64 20.55
N PRO A 208 -0.04 9.49 19.65
CA PRO A 208 -1.00 10.52 20.01
C PRO A 208 -2.32 9.96 20.52
N THR A 209 -2.73 8.78 20.05
CA THR A 209 -3.94 8.11 20.57
C THR A 209 -3.76 7.69 22.03
N LEU A 210 -2.62 7.06 22.37
CA LEU A 210 -2.32 6.68 23.76
C LEU A 210 -2.16 7.91 24.66
N GLN A 211 -1.48 8.97 24.18
CA GLN A 211 -1.35 10.22 24.94
C GLN A 211 -2.72 10.78 25.32
N HIS A 212 -3.61 10.94 24.34
CA HIS A 212 -4.95 11.45 24.61
C HIS A 212 -5.76 10.52 25.53
N ALA A 213 -5.65 9.20 25.32
CA ALA A 213 -6.35 8.23 26.15
C ALA A 213 -5.90 8.34 27.63
N HIS A 214 -4.59 8.40 27.91
CA HIS A 214 -4.06 8.58 29.27
C HIS A 214 -4.46 9.92 29.87
N ASP A 215 -4.39 10.99 29.10
CA ASP A 215 -4.68 12.34 29.59
C ASP A 215 -6.17 12.52 29.93
N LYS A 216 -7.09 11.91 29.16
CA LYS A 216 -8.52 12.22 29.18
C LYS A 216 -9.46 11.06 29.47
N LEU A 217 -9.17 9.86 28.97
CA LEU A 217 -10.14 8.77 28.88
C LEU A 217 -9.92 7.63 29.88
N LEU A 218 -8.70 7.45 30.37
CA LEU A 218 -8.31 6.33 31.22
C LEU A 218 -8.17 6.77 32.70
N VAL A 219 -8.31 5.82 33.59
CA VAL A 219 -7.94 5.98 35.03
C VAL A 219 -6.42 6.17 35.14
N GLU A 220 -5.93 6.57 36.31
CA GLU A 220 -4.50 6.86 36.54
C GLU A 220 -3.58 5.65 36.28
N ASN A 221 -4.03 4.45 36.65
CA ASN A 221 -3.28 3.19 36.45
C ASN A 221 -4.14 2.18 35.66
N PRO A 222 -4.29 2.37 34.35
CA PRO A 222 -5.11 1.50 33.53
C PRO A 222 -4.41 0.19 33.23
N GLN A 223 -5.18 -0.85 32.98
CA GLN A 223 -4.69 -2.04 32.28
C GLN A 223 -4.84 -1.86 30.78
N THR A 224 -3.98 -2.48 30.00
CA THR A 224 -4.00 -2.35 28.54
C THR A 224 -3.77 -3.69 27.83
N VAL A 225 -4.46 -3.88 26.73
CA VAL A 225 -4.23 -4.97 25.77
C VAL A 225 -4.12 -4.33 24.38
N PRO A 226 -2.91 -4.34 23.75
CA PRO A 226 -1.64 -4.90 24.22
C PRO A 226 -1.05 -4.18 25.45
N TYR A 227 -0.13 -4.87 26.11
CA TYR A 227 0.59 -4.32 27.27
C TYR A 227 1.82 -3.51 26.82
N ARG A 228 2.58 -4.05 25.81
CA ARG A 228 3.84 -3.46 25.36
C ARG A 228 4.14 -3.84 23.90
N ALA A 229 4.77 -2.96 23.15
CA ALA A 229 5.40 -3.26 21.88
C ALA A 229 6.92 -3.01 21.97
N THR A 230 7.72 -3.92 21.39
CA THR A 230 9.18 -3.77 21.30
C THR A 230 9.59 -3.85 19.84
N THR A 231 10.32 -2.85 19.36
CA THR A 231 10.87 -2.84 18.00
C THR A 231 12.29 -3.40 17.99
N TYR A 232 12.58 -4.18 16.96
CA TYR A 232 13.87 -4.81 16.73
C TYR A 232 14.40 -4.44 15.36
N GLY A 233 15.73 -4.50 15.20
CA GLY A 233 16.41 -4.32 13.93
C GLY A 233 17.52 -5.32 13.72
N GLN A 234 17.94 -5.50 12.46
CA GLN A 234 19.09 -6.31 12.07
C GLN A 234 19.74 -5.70 10.83
N LEU A 235 21.06 -5.59 10.85
CA LEU A 235 21.83 -5.09 9.72
C LEU A 235 21.95 -6.14 8.65
N VAL A 236 21.69 -5.77 7.40
CA VAL A 236 21.72 -6.70 6.28
C VAL A 236 22.45 -6.15 5.05
N GLU A 237 23.10 -7.07 4.34
CA GLU A 237 23.57 -6.87 2.97
C GLU A 237 22.63 -7.59 2.01
N SER A 238 22.09 -6.88 1.00
CA SER A 238 21.29 -7.46 -0.06
C SER A 238 21.38 -6.61 -1.33
N LYS A 239 21.83 -7.23 -2.40
CA LYS A 239 21.87 -6.56 -3.72
C LYS A 239 20.48 -6.20 -4.23
N TYR A 240 19.46 -6.99 -3.87
CA TYR A 240 18.09 -6.69 -4.23
C TYR A 240 17.61 -5.41 -3.54
N LEU A 241 17.77 -5.33 -2.21
CA LEU A 241 17.37 -4.14 -1.45
C LEU A 241 18.15 -2.89 -1.89
N TRP A 242 19.45 -3.06 -2.16
CA TRP A 242 20.27 -1.95 -2.63
C TRP A 242 19.77 -1.36 -3.96
N LYS A 243 19.40 -2.22 -4.93
CA LYS A 243 18.85 -1.78 -6.24
C LYS A 243 17.51 -1.02 -6.12
N LEU A 244 16.78 -1.19 -5.03
CA LEU A 244 15.52 -0.48 -4.81
C LEU A 244 15.71 1.02 -4.50
N HIS A 245 16.90 1.44 -4.13
CA HIS A 245 17.12 2.84 -3.73
C HIS A 245 18.33 3.52 -4.37
N ASP A 246 19.25 2.79 -5.00
CA ASP A 246 20.48 3.34 -5.56
C ASP A 246 20.68 2.92 -7.03
N LEU A 247 20.93 3.93 -7.88
CA LEU A 247 21.23 3.76 -9.31
C LEU A 247 22.72 3.88 -9.63
N PHE A 248 23.55 4.37 -8.72
CA PHE A 248 24.90 4.84 -9.01
C PHE A 248 25.78 3.81 -9.70
N ASP A 249 25.89 2.60 -9.16
CA ASP A 249 26.75 1.57 -9.73
C ASP A 249 26.19 0.98 -11.04
N VAL A 250 24.87 0.95 -11.16
CA VAL A 250 24.19 0.41 -12.36
C VAL A 250 24.32 1.37 -13.52
N GLU A 251 24.13 2.68 -13.26
CA GLU A 251 24.33 3.71 -14.28
C GLU A 251 25.77 3.85 -14.71
N ALA A 252 26.72 3.77 -13.78
CA ALA A 252 28.14 3.82 -14.11
C ALA A 252 28.57 2.68 -15.04
N LYS A 253 27.86 1.56 -15.03
CA LYS A 253 28.09 0.41 -15.91
C LYS A 253 27.18 0.38 -17.14
N ALA A 254 26.15 1.24 -17.21
CA ALA A 254 25.24 1.28 -18.34
C ALA A 254 25.96 1.83 -19.58
N SER A 255 25.89 1.07 -20.67
CA SER A 255 26.49 1.45 -21.97
C SER A 255 25.55 2.28 -22.85
N ASP A 256 24.49 2.83 -22.27
CA ASP A 256 23.42 3.53 -23.00
C ASP A 256 23.57 5.05 -23.04
N ASP A 257 24.62 5.59 -22.43
CA ASP A 257 24.96 7.01 -22.32
C ASP A 257 23.90 7.89 -21.64
N ILE A 258 22.85 7.32 -21.04
CA ILE A 258 21.84 8.04 -20.27
C ILE A 258 22.26 8.13 -18.80
N ARG A 259 22.25 9.34 -18.25
CA ARG A 259 22.60 9.62 -16.86
C ARG A 259 21.42 10.21 -16.09
N LEU A 260 20.79 9.40 -15.25
CA LEU A 260 19.71 9.86 -14.35
C LEU A 260 20.26 10.54 -13.10
N VAL A 261 21.45 10.12 -12.65
CA VAL A 261 22.15 10.66 -11.49
C VAL A 261 23.55 11.12 -11.92
N PRO A 262 23.72 12.40 -12.25
CA PRO A 262 25.03 12.90 -12.68
C PRO A 262 26.01 12.94 -11.51
N THR A 263 27.29 12.73 -11.81
CA THR A 263 28.39 12.76 -10.83
C THR A 263 28.32 14.01 -9.96
N LYS A 264 28.44 13.86 -8.64
CA LYS A 264 28.36 14.89 -7.60
C LYS A 264 26.95 15.43 -7.30
N LYS A 265 25.91 14.78 -7.80
CA LYS A 265 24.50 15.12 -7.52
C LYS A 265 23.67 13.88 -7.19
N GLU A 266 24.25 12.93 -6.45
CA GLU A 266 23.67 11.64 -6.14
C GLU A 266 22.28 11.71 -5.47
N THR A 267 21.99 12.82 -4.79
CA THR A 267 20.71 13.03 -4.09
C THR A 267 19.60 13.62 -4.94
N ILE A 268 19.85 13.92 -6.21
CA ILE A 268 18.88 14.61 -7.09
C ILE A 268 17.69 13.71 -7.47
N LEU A 269 17.92 12.39 -7.57
CA LEU A 269 16.93 11.36 -7.75
C LEU A 269 17.06 10.38 -6.60
N CYS A 270 16.05 10.23 -5.78
CA CYS A 270 16.13 9.41 -4.59
C CYS A 270 14.82 8.72 -4.25
N VAL A 271 14.91 7.72 -3.40
CA VAL A 271 13.78 7.13 -2.69
C VAL A 271 13.52 7.95 -1.43
N LYS A 272 12.26 8.08 -1.06
CA LYS A 272 11.92 8.77 0.19
C LYS A 272 12.58 8.04 1.38
N ALA A 273 13.25 8.81 2.24
CA ALA A 273 13.81 8.31 3.50
C ALA A 273 12.67 7.96 4.47
N GLN A 274 12.19 6.74 4.39
CA GLN A 274 11.16 6.15 5.25
C GLN A 274 11.29 4.64 5.26
N GLN A 275 10.66 3.99 6.22
CA GLN A 275 10.60 2.54 6.21
C GLN A 275 9.73 2.04 5.05
N PHE A 276 10.20 0.99 4.40
CA PHE A 276 9.52 0.32 3.28
C PHE A 276 9.04 -1.05 3.73
N ALA A 277 7.73 -1.22 3.82
CA ALA A 277 7.13 -2.47 4.27
C ALA A 277 7.16 -3.53 3.16
N MET A 278 7.76 -4.69 3.41
CA MET A 278 7.81 -5.82 2.50
C MET A 278 7.96 -7.15 3.24
N HIS A 279 7.62 -8.25 2.58
CA HIS A 279 7.89 -9.60 3.09
C HIS A 279 9.33 -10.00 2.86
N CYS A 280 10.22 -9.69 3.81
CA CYS A 280 11.65 -9.98 3.70
C CYS A 280 11.94 -11.49 3.61
N ASP A 281 11.06 -12.35 4.12
CA ASP A 281 11.17 -13.80 3.97
C ASP A 281 11.20 -14.26 2.51
N ALA A 282 10.56 -13.50 1.60
CA ALA A 282 10.55 -13.81 0.17
C ALA A 282 11.91 -13.63 -0.53
N ILE A 283 12.83 -12.91 0.11
CA ILE A 283 14.19 -12.67 -0.37
C ILE A 283 15.26 -13.20 0.60
N LYS A 284 14.91 -14.09 1.52
CA LYS A 284 15.83 -14.59 2.57
C LYS A 284 17.15 -15.10 2.02
N ASP A 285 17.11 -15.77 0.87
CA ASP A 285 18.30 -16.36 0.23
C ASP A 285 19.19 -15.28 -0.45
N GLU A 286 18.71 -14.05 -0.58
CA GLU A 286 19.40 -12.89 -1.11
C GLU A 286 19.85 -11.90 0.01
N ILE A 287 19.60 -12.27 1.28
CA ILE A 287 20.00 -11.50 2.45
C ILE A 287 21.17 -12.15 3.14
N LYS A 288 22.24 -11.38 3.35
CA LYS A 288 23.34 -11.72 4.23
C LYS A 288 23.18 -10.94 5.53
N LEU A 289 23.07 -11.65 6.65
CA LEU A 289 22.98 -11.06 7.96
C LEU A 289 24.35 -10.55 8.40
N LEU A 290 24.41 -9.30 8.87
CA LEU A 290 25.63 -8.62 9.27
C LEU A 290 25.68 -8.31 10.78
N SER A 291 24.59 -8.53 11.50
CA SER A 291 24.53 -8.40 12.95
C SER A 291 23.62 -9.43 13.57
N GLU A 292 23.69 -9.64 14.88
CA GLU A 292 22.59 -10.19 15.64
C GLU A 292 21.42 -9.20 15.67
N PRO A 293 20.18 -9.67 15.92
CA PRO A 293 19.05 -8.80 16.19
C PRO A 293 19.31 -7.91 17.41
N PHE A 294 18.95 -6.62 17.30
CA PHE A 294 19.08 -5.68 18.41
C PHE A 294 17.74 -5.00 18.69
N LYS A 295 17.49 -4.76 19.99
CA LYS A 295 16.31 -4.00 20.42
C LYS A 295 16.55 -2.51 20.16
N ILE A 296 15.48 -1.84 19.62
CA ILE A 296 15.56 -0.41 19.27
C ILE A 296 14.75 0.40 20.27
N PHE A 297 13.45 0.27 20.29
CA PHE A 297 12.53 0.95 21.19
C PHE A 297 11.60 0.00 21.90
N GLU A 298 11.07 0.47 23.03
CA GLU A 298 10.03 -0.21 23.80
C GLU A 298 8.93 0.80 24.13
N PHE A 299 7.71 0.48 23.76
CA PHE A 299 6.52 1.32 23.97
C PHE A 299 5.58 0.61 24.95
N ASP A 300 5.49 1.13 26.16
CA ASP A 300 4.56 0.66 27.19
C ASP A 300 3.19 1.29 26.96
N PHE A 301 2.15 0.49 26.67
CA PHE A 301 0.81 1.02 26.40
C PHE A 301 0.06 1.43 27.68
N TRP A 302 0.48 0.90 28.82
CA TRP A 302 -0.06 1.23 30.14
C TRP A 302 0.49 2.54 30.73
N LYS A 303 1.40 3.19 30.02
CA LYS A 303 1.95 4.51 30.33
C LYS A 303 1.67 5.49 29.19
N ARG A 304 1.60 6.76 29.55
CA ARG A 304 1.57 7.82 28.55
C ARG A 304 2.91 7.86 27.82
N PRO A 305 2.94 7.60 26.48
CA PRO A 305 4.18 7.63 25.72
C PRO A 305 4.63 9.06 25.40
N GLU A 306 5.91 9.23 25.14
CA GLU A 306 6.48 10.48 24.65
C GLU A 306 6.32 10.58 23.11
N SER A 307 6.12 11.83 22.60
CA SER A 307 6.01 12.11 21.18
C SER A 307 7.31 11.89 20.41
N ARG A 308 8.43 11.93 21.08
CA ARG A 308 9.76 11.74 20.50
C ARG A 308 10.64 10.97 21.46
N GLY A 309 11.46 10.12 20.89
CA GLY A 309 12.47 9.40 21.64
C GLY A 309 13.70 9.17 20.77
N GLU A 310 14.83 8.95 21.44
CA GLU A 310 16.09 8.61 20.81
C GLU A 310 16.78 7.48 21.56
N THR A 311 17.55 6.68 20.84
CA THR A 311 18.41 5.67 21.42
C THR A 311 19.70 5.54 20.62
N LYS A 312 20.82 5.36 21.34
CA LYS A 312 22.12 5.09 20.74
C LYS A 312 22.47 3.64 20.99
N LEU A 313 22.73 2.92 19.91
CA LEU A 313 23.01 1.50 19.93
C LEU A 313 24.42 1.23 19.45
N HIS A 314 25.12 0.34 20.15
CA HIS A 314 26.41 -0.20 19.77
C HIS A 314 26.15 -1.60 19.19
N ILE A 315 26.37 -1.74 17.87
CA ILE A 315 26.03 -2.96 17.14
C ILE A 315 27.33 -3.59 16.67
N LYS A 316 27.60 -4.79 17.15
CA LYS A 316 28.76 -5.56 16.73
C LYS A 316 28.43 -6.34 15.43
N ALA A 317 29.28 -6.17 14.42
CA ALA A 317 29.18 -6.91 13.18
C ALA A 317 29.53 -8.39 13.39
N THR A 318 28.68 -9.28 12.85
CA THR A 318 28.94 -10.74 12.89
C THR A 318 29.67 -11.27 11.67
N ASN A 319 29.64 -10.51 10.57
CA ASN A 319 30.25 -10.85 9.30
C ASN A 319 30.83 -9.59 8.62
N ASP A 320 31.85 -9.78 7.77
CA ASP A 320 32.29 -8.76 6.82
C ASP A 320 31.18 -8.48 5.81
N GLY A 321 31.06 -7.24 5.31
CA GLY A 321 30.12 -6.93 4.24
C GLY A 321 29.83 -5.43 4.08
N THR A 322 28.75 -5.12 3.41
CA THR A 322 28.24 -3.76 3.24
C THR A 322 26.81 -3.68 3.76
N VAL A 323 26.57 -2.84 4.75
CA VAL A 323 25.19 -2.61 5.24
C VAL A 323 24.42 -1.85 4.19
N HIS A 324 23.45 -2.51 3.57
CA HIS A 324 22.54 -1.92 2.59
C HIS A 324 21.23 -1.45 3.21
N ALA A 325 20.82 -2.09 4.31
CA ALA A 325 19.59 -1.75 5.00
C ALA A 325 19.57 -2.22 6.47
N VAL A 326 18.70 -1.60 7.24
CA VAL A 326 18.18 -2.13 8.50
C VAL A 326 16.84 -2.79 8.22
N VAL A 327 16.74 -4.10 8.45
CA VAL A 327 15.45 -4.80 8.47
C VAL A 327 14.89 -4.70 9.87
N SER A 328 13.69 -4.19 10.02
CA SER A 328 13.05 -3.99 11.32
C SER A 328 11.69 -4.68 11.41
N TRP A 329 11.31 -5.03 12.63
CA TRP A 329 10.04 -5.66 12.98
C TRP A 329 9.69 -5.34 14.43
N TRP A 330 8.50 -5.74 14.85
CA TRP A 330 8.11 -5.57 16.25
C TRP A 330 7.49 -6.84 16.85
N ILE A 331 7.50 -6.88 18.17
CA ILE A 331 6.89 -7.92 18.99
C ILE A 331 5.93 -7.26 19.97
N LEU A 332 4.69 -7.73 20.01
CA LEU A 332 3.71 -7.37 21.02
C LEU A 332 3.77 -8.35 22.18
N GLN A 333 3.89 -7.82 23.38
CA GLN A 333 3.50 -8.46 24.62
C GLN A 333 2.06 -8.02 24.89
N LEU A 334 1.11 -8.96 24.88
CA LEU A 334 -0.29 -8.61 25.00
C LEU A 334 -0.77 -8.54 26.44
N ASP A 335 -0.19 -9.31 27.36
CA ASP A 335 -0.53 -9.37 28.77
C ASP A 335 0.57 -8.80 29.69
N CYS A 336 0.17 -8.33 30.89
CA CYS A 336 1.12 -7.74 31.83
C CYS A 336 2.14 -8.75 32.40
N GLU A 337 1.81 -10.05 32.40
CA GLU A 337 2.68 -11.10 32.92
C GLU A 337 3.74 -11.54 31.91
N GLY A 338 3.65 -11.11 30.65
CA GLY A 338 4.58 -11.49 29.60
C GLY A 338 4.50 -12.96 29.19
N THR A 339 3.29 -13.49 29.08
CA THR A 339 3.05 -14.89 28.68
C THR A 339 2.42 -15.03 27.29
N ILE A 340 1.82 -13.95 26.76
CA ILE A 340 1.12 -13.93 25.49
C ILE A 340 1.81 -12.92 24.57
N TYR A 341 2.31 -13.42 23.43
CA TYR A 341 3.06 -12.61 22.47
C TYR A 341 2.56 -12.79 21.04
N TYR A 342 2.76 -11.75 20.23
CA TYR A 342 2.64 -11.80 18.77
C TYR A 342 3.88 -11.15 18.14
N SER A 343 4.42 -11.72 17.05
CA SER A 343 5.63 -11.24 16.40
C SER A 343 5.44 -11.08 14.90
N THR A 344 5.95 -9.98 14.35
CA THR A 344 6.10 -9.74 12.90
C THR A 344 7.51 -10.04 12.40
N GLY A 345 8.35 -10.66 13.22
CA GLY A 345 9.75 -10.98 12.90
C GLY A 345 9.87 -11.94 11.72
N PRO A 346 10.95 -11.81 10.94
CA PRO A 346 11.23 -12.71 9.83
C PRO A 346 11.53 -14.15 10.29
N LYS A 347 11.29 -15.11 9.40
CA LYS A 347 11.41 -16.56 9.71
C LYS A 347 12.83 -17.01 10.06
N TRP A 348 13.86 -16.26 9.66
CA TRP A 348 15.25 -16.59 10.01
C TRP A 348 15.63 -16.20 11.44
N ILE A 349 14.77 -15.49 12.17
CA ILE A 349 15.00 -15.16 13.57
C ILE A 349 14.61 -16.34 14.44
N SER A 350 15.60 -16.94 15.09
CA SER A 350 15.39 -17.85 16.21
C SER A 350 15.32 -17.03 17.49
N PHE A 351 14.15 -16.96 18.10
CA PHE A 351 14.01 -16.20 19.35
C PHE A 351 14.85 -16.85 20.46
N PRO A 352 15.82 -16.14 21.04
CA PRO A 352 16.61 -16.64 22.16
C PRO A 352 15.89 -16.60 23.51
N PHE A 353 14.61 -16.22 23.51
CA PHE A 353 13.83 -16.07 24.73
C PHE A 353 13.31 -17.41 25.24
N ASN A 354 13.69 -17.78 26.46
CA ASN A 354 13.26 -18.91 27.29
C ASN A 354 12.50 -20.04 26.58
N MET A 355 12.97 -21.28 26.73
CA MET A 355 12.34 -22.46 26.10
C MET A 355 10.84 -22.63 26.41
N GLU A 356 10.32 -22.01 27.47
CA GLU A 356 8.89 -21.95 27.77
C GLU A 356 8.12 -21.01 26.83
N LEU A 357 8.71 -19.88 26.43
CA LEU A 357 8.13 -18.97 25.43
C LEU A 357 8.08 -19.58 24.02
N GLN A 358 9.02 -20.45 23.66
CA GLN A 358 8.99 -21.17 22.36
C GLN A 358 7.76 -22.09 22.23
N ARG A 359 7.14 -22.50 23.34
CA ARG A 359 5.91 -23.31 23.31
C ARG A 359 4.64 -22.46 23.09
N THR A 360 4.69 -21.18 23.41
CA THR A 360 3.57 -20.24 23.30
C THR A 360 3.69 -19.33 22.07
N LEU A 361 4.92 -19.05 21.61
CA LEU A 361 5.10 -18.42 20.30
C LEU A 361 4.80 -19.47 19.24
N PRO A 362 3.78 -19.25 18.41
CA PRO A 362 3.54 -20.12 17.27
C PRO A 362 4.80 -20.16 16.42
N SER A 363 5.11 -21.34 15.87
CA SER A 363 6.20 -21.47 14.89
C SER A 363 6.11 -20.30 13.91
N SER A 364 7.20 -19.54 13.77
CA SER A 364 7.34 -18.50 12.75
C SER A 364 6.91 -19.11 11.42
N GLY A 365 5.72 -18.78 10.90
CA GLY A 365 5.34 -19.53 9.74
C GLY A 365 4.10 -19.13 8.99
N ASP A 366 3.13 -18.56 9.63
CA ASP A 366 1.94 -18.17 8.90
C ASP A 366 2.16 -16.81 8.25
N TRP A 367 2.10 -16.80 6.92
CA TRP A 367 2.14 -15.58 6.13
C TRP A 367 0.89 -14.74 6.41
N CYS A 368 1.06 -13.45 6.63
CA CYS A 368 -0.01 -12.48 6.71
C CYS A 368 0.35 -11.24 5.89
N ASP A 369 -0.63 -10.57 5.29
CA ASP A 369 -0.39 -9.40 4.44
C ASP A 369 -0.43 -8.08 5.23
N HIS A 370 -1.16 -8.02 6.34
CA HIS A 370 -1.40 -6.78 7.06
C HIS A 370 -0.18 -6.26 7.83
N TRP A 371 0.70 -7.14 8.30
CA TRP A 371 1.94 -6.78 9.01
C TRP A 371 3.16 -7.42 8.38
N LYS A 372 4.01 -6.59 7.79
CA LYS A 372 5.25 -6.98 7.11
C LYS A 372 6.44 -6.54 7.93
N GLN A 373 7.62 -7.03 7.58
CA GLN A 373 8.85 -6.40 8.04
C GLN A 373 9.01 -5.05 7.36
N CYS A 374 9.80 -4.15 7.95
CA CYS A 374 10.14 -2.88 7.38
C CYS A 374 11.62 -2.83 7.01
N VAL A 375 11.94 -2.16 5.91
CA VAL A 375 13.30 -1.98 5.43
C VAL A 375 13.61 -0.49 5.44
N TYR A 376 14.65 -0.10 6.15
CA TYR A 376 15.20 1.24 6.10
C TYR A 376 16.49 1.20 5.28
N PHE A 377 16.48 1.82 4.11
CA PHE A 377 17.62 1.82 3.20
C PHE A 377 18.76 2.72 3.70
N ILE A 378 19.98 2.20 3.64
CA ILE A 378 21.18 3.00 3.91
C ILE A 378 21.53 3.77 2.64
N PRO A 379 21.66 5.10 2.73
CA PRO A 379 21.94 5.95 1.56
C PRO A 379 23.27 5.62 0.84
N GLY A 380 23.28 5.89 -0.46
CA GLY A 380 24.48 5.76 -1.30
C GLY A 380 24.93 4.32 -1.45
N LYS A 381 26.23 4.08 -1.40
CA LYS A 381 26.83 2.75 -1.62
C LYS A 381 26.70 1.77 -0.44
N GLY A 382 25.93 2.13 0.58
CA GLY A 382 25.90 1.41 1.84
C GLY A 382 27.13 1.67 2.71
N LEU A 383 27.19 1.03 3.88
CA LEU A 383 28.25 1.17 4.86
C LEU A 383 29.12 -0.10 4.91
N PRO A 384 30.37 -0.07 4.41
CA PRO A 384 31.29 -1.20 4.54
C PRO A 384 31.64 -1.49 5.99
N ILE A 385 31.60 -2.75 6.39
CA ILE A 385 31.95 -3.21 7.74
C ILE A 385 32.79 -4.46 7.71
N SER A 386 33.62 -4.62 8.75
CA SER A 386 34.37 -5.85 8.99
C SER A 386 33.77 -6.62 10.16
N LYS A 387 33.96 -7.93 10.14
CA LYS A 387 33.54 -8.79 11.26
C LYS A 387 34.17 -8.27 12.56
N ASP A 388 33.41 -8.30 13.64
CA ASP A 388 33.74 -7.82 14.97
C ASP A 388 33.90 -6.28 15.09
N GLU A 389 33.71 -5.53 14.01
CA GLU A 389 33.65 -4.07 14.03
C GLU A 389 32.39 -3.60 14.77
N GLU A 390 32.51 -2.53 15.55
CA GLU A 390 31.39 -1.93 16.28
C GLU A 390 30.86 -0.72 15.52
N LEU A 391 29.57 -0.73 15.26
CA LEU A 391 28.83 0.33 14.61
C LEU A 391 27.96 1.07 15.61
N HIS A 392 27.90 2.37 15.47
CA HIS A 392 27.08 3.25 16.29
C HIS A 392 25.85 3.67 15.49
N LEU A 393 24.68 3.19 15.91
CA LEU A 393 23.38 3.53 15.32
C LEU A 393 22.62 4.46 16.25
N HIS A 394 22.26 5.63 15.75
CA HIS A 394 21.33 6.54 16.39
C HIS A 394 19.94 6.33 15.80
N ALA A 395 19.03 5.80 16.59
CA ALA A 395 17.63 5.64 16.21
C ALA A 395 16.79 6.72 16.88
N THR A 396 15.87 7.30 16.12
CA THR A 396 14.93 8.31 16.60
C THR A 396 13.52 7.93 16.22
N HIS A 397 12.53 8.30 17.03
CA HIS A 397 11.13 8.21 16.64
C HIS A 397 10.42 9.54 16.85
N ASN A 398 9.38 9.76 16.05
CA ASN A 398 8.36 10.76 16.25
C ASN A 398 7.00 10.09 16.47
N ASP A 399 5.90 10.84 16.36
CA ASP A 399 4.53 10.31 16.58
C ASP A 399 4.13 9.19 15.61
N THR A 400 4.79 9.05 14.45
CA THR A 400 4.34 8.19 13.34
C THR A 400 5.40 7.37 12.65
N SER A 401 6.69 7.57 12.97
CA SER A 401 7.78 6.90 12.24
C SER A 401 9.04 6.74 13.07
N ILE A 402 9.86 5.76 12.69
CA ILE A 402 11.18 5.50 13.24
C ILE A 402 12.22 5.75 12.14
N SER A 403 13.30 6.45 12.48
CA SER A 403 14.42 6.77 11.58
C SER A 403 15.74 6.34 12.16
N TYR A 404 16.72 6.09 11.29
CA TYR A 404 18.04 5.58 11.68
C TYR A 404 19.14 6.42 11.05
N GLU A 405 20.18 6.71 11.84
CA GLU A 405 21.39 7.39 11.41
C GLU A 405 22.62 6.63 11.95
N PHE A 406 23.66 6.46 11.13
CA PHE A 406 24.91 5.85 11.56
C PHE A 406 25.94 6.92 11.86
N GLU A 407 26.54 6.87 13.06
CA GLU A 407 27.69 7.72 13.39
C GLU A 407 28.90 7.17 12.63
N THR A 408 29.32 7.85 11.56
CA THR A 408 30.54 7.53 10.85
C THR A 408 31.75 8.15 11.63
N GLN A 409 32.55 7.32 12.27
CA GLN A 409 33.84 7.76 12.74
C GLN A 409 34.71 8.19 11.54
N ALA A 410 34.89 9.47 11.41
CA ALA A 410 35.82 10.23 10.58
C ALA A 410 36.67 9.40 9.57
N ARG A 411 36.10 8.99 8.44
CA ARG A 411 36.81 8.87 7.19
C ARG A 411 36.18 9.86 6.21
N GLY A 412 36.53 11.15 6.37
CA GLY A 412 36.49 12.24 5.40
C GLY A 412 35.48 12.31 4.24
N THR A 413 34.37 11.61 4.33
CA THR A 413 33.22 11.78 3.46
C THR A 413 32.08 12.26 4.34
N GLU A 414 31.85 13.57 4.29
CA GLU A 414 30.58 14.14 4.76
C GLU A 414 29.46 13.33 4.09
N ILE A 415 28.82 12.42 4.86
CA ILE A 415 27.48 11.97 4.53
C ILE A 415 26.64 13.20 4.81
N ASP A 416 26.40 14.00 3.77
CA ASP A 416 25.49 15.14 3.84
C ASP A 416 24.21 14.62 4.52
N GLN A 417 23.95 15.15 5.69
CA GLN A 417 22.70 14.94 6.42
C GLN A 417 21.58 15.09 5.40
N TYR A 418 20.68 14.12 5.33
CA TYR A 418 19.45 14.22 4.55
C TYR A 418 18.61 15.36 5.14
N GLU A 419 19.07 16.58 4.97
CA GLU A 419 18.26 17.76 5.22
C GLU A 419 17.08 17.76 4.28
N ILE A 420 15.94 18.15 4.85
CA ILE A 420 14.69 18.65 4.25
C ILE A 420 14.76 18.63 2.72
N ALA A 421 13.93 17.80 2.07
CA ALA A 421 13.89 17.57 0.62
C ALA A 421 14.26 18.86 -0.14
N ARG A 422 15.46 18.89 -0.71
CA ARG A 422 15.94 20.03 -1.50
C ARG A 422 14.94 20.28 -2.63
N ASP A 423 14.76 21.52 -2.99
CA ASP A 423 13.83 21.93 -4.06
C ASP A 423 14.10 21.28 -5.43
N ASP A 424 15.30 20.73 -5.63
CA ASP A 424 15.74 20.06 -6.86
C ASP A 424 15.66 18.52 -6.81
N GLN A 425 15.24 17.95 -5.67
CA GLN A 425 15.09 16.50 -5.54
C GLN A 425 13.80 15.99 -6.15
N LEU A 426 13.90 14.96 -6.97
CA LEU A 426 12.78 14.18 -7.48
C LEU A 426 12.74 12.83 -6.75
N ILE A 427 11.63 12.57 -6.05
CA ILE A 427 11.44 11.35 -5.26
C ILE A 427 10.64 10.35 -6.08
N LEU A 428 11.17 9.15 -6.25
CA LEU A 428 10.53 8.04 -6.96
C LEU A 428 10.22 6.88 -6.00
N PRO A 429 9.26 6.01 -6.36
CA PRO A 429 9.05 4.75 -5.66
C PRO A 429 10.26 3.81 -5.83
N PRO A 430 10.56 2.95 -4.82
CA PRO A 430 11.68 2.01 -4.90
C PRO A 430 11.68 1.13 -6.15
N GLU A 431 10.51 0.61 -6.54
CA GLU A 431 10.37 -0.25 -7.71
C GLU A 431 10.71 0.49 -9.02
N ARG A 432 10.39 1.79 -9.11
CA ARG A 432 10.73 2.59 -10.30
C ARG A 432 12.23 2.88 -10.36
N VAL A 433 12.87 3.12 -9.22
CA VAL A 433 14.33 3.24 -9.13
C VAL A 433 14.99 1.95 -9.59
N ALA A 434 14.53 0.80 -9.09
CA ALA A 434 15.08 -0.50 -9.48
C ALA A 434 14.97 -0.78 -10.97
N ILE A 435 13.87 -0.40 -11.61
CA ILE A 435 13.69 -0.61 -13.05
C ILE A 435 14.54 0.35 -13.89
N TYR A 436 14.72 1.58 -13.45
CA TYR A 436 15.65 2.50 -14.10
C TYR A 436 17.10 2.03 -13.98
N GLY A 437 17.39 1.18 -12.99
CA GLY A 437 18.65 0.45 -12.87
C GLY A 437 18.74 -0.85 -13.67
N ASP A 438 17.65 -1.33 -14.29
CA ASP A 438 17.65 -2.56 -15.07
C ASP A 438 18.17 -2.32 -16.49
N SER A 439 19.33 -2.89 -16.82
CA SER A 439 19.99 -2.71 -18.11
C SER A 439 19.19 -3.29 -19.28
N ASN A 440 18.45 -4.38 -19.10
CA ASN A 440 17.65 -5.00 -20.15
C ASN A 440 16.44 -4.14 -20.47
N TRP A 441 15.78 -3.62 -19.44
CA TRP A 441 14.66 -2.68 -19.58
C TRP A 441 15.13 -1.41 -20.31
N ARG A 442 16.22 -0.80 -19.84
CA ARG A 442 16.79 0.42 -20.45
C ARG A 442 17.12 0.20 -21.92
N TRP A 443 17.82 -0.89 -22.23
CA TRP A 443 18.16 -1.25 -23.61
C TRP A 443 16.92 -1.41 -24.50
N SER A 444 15.91 -2.11 -24.03
CA SER A 444 14.66 -2.35 -24.76
C SER A 444 13.93 -1.05 -25.06
N VAL A 445 13.77 -0.19 -24.04
CA VAL A 445 13.10 1.11 -24.17
C VAL A 445 13.89 2.03 -25.12
N LEU A 446 15.21 2.14 -24.95
CA LEU A 446 16.06 2.97 -25.83
C LEU A 446 16.03 2.50 -27.27
N LYS A 447 16.04 1.19 -27.52
CA LYS A 447 15.89 0.63 -28.85
C LYS A 447 14.56 1.04 -29.51
N ALA A 448 13.47 1.00 -28.74
CA ALA A 448 12.15 1.41 -29.21
C ALA A 448 12.08 2.93 -29.49
N VAL A 449 12.58 3.76 -28.57
CA VAL A 449 12.63 5.22 -28.73
C VAL A 449 13.50 5.58 -29.94
N LYS A 450 14.67 4.98 -30.10
CA LYS A 450 15.56 5.20 -31.25
C LYS A 450 14.86 4.91 -32.56
N LYS A 451 14.13 3.78 -32.67
CA LYS A 451 13.30 3.47 -33.83
C LYS A 451 12.25 4.55 -34.14
N ALA A 452 11.55 5.02 -33.05
CA ALA A 452 10.47 5.99 -33.18
C ALA A 452 10.94 7.38 -33.66
N VAL A 453 12.17 7.79 -33.28
CA VAL A 453 12.71 9.11 -33.64
C VAL A 453 13.60 9.10 -34.89
N GLN A 454 14.06 7.91 -35.32
CA GLN A 454 14.89 7.80 -36.55
C GLN A 454 14.11 8.21 -37.82
N GLY A 455 14.74 9.05 -38.61
CA GLY A 455 14.17 9.50 -39.89
C GLY A 455 13.15 10.63 -39.81
N LYS A 456 12.81 11.10 -38.59
CA LYS A 456 11.95 12.25 -38.42
C LYS A 456 12.78 13.53 -38.23
N VAL A 457 12.52 14.53 -39.07
CA VAL A 457 13.14 15.85 -38.96
C VAL A 457 12.21 16.76 -38.20
N SER A 458 12.59 17.16 -36.96
CA SER A 458 11.84 18.14 -36.16
C SER A 458 10.44 17.70 -35.76
N SER A 459 10.32 16.58 -35.06
CA SER A 459 9.04 16.07 -34.53
C SER A 459 8.68 16.71 -33.15
N LEU A 460 7.38 16.92 -32.93
CA LEU A 460 6.86 17.24 -31.60
C LEU A 460 6.56 15.95 -30.86
N CYS A 461 7.28 15.75 -29.74
CA CYS A 461 7.16 14.59 -28.87
C CYS A 461 6.45 14.97 -27.58
N LEU A 462 5.48 14.18 -27.15
CA LEU A 462 4.80 14.32 -25.87
C LEU A 462 5.18 13.15 -24.97
N VAL A 463 5.86 13.45 -23.86
CA VAL A 463 6.19 12.48 -22.80
C VAL A 463 5.21 12.65 -21.67
N VAL A 464 4.49 11.59 -21.36
CA VAL A 464 3.47 11.58 -20.31
C VAL A 464 3.92 10.76 -19.10
N ASP A 465 3.12 10.82 -18.02
CA ASP A 465 3.30 9.98 -16.83
C ASP A 465 4.59 10.28 -16.05
N ASP A 466 5.00 11.55 -15.99
CA ASP A 466 6.19 12.04 -15.28
C ASP A 466 7.49 11.24 -15.57
N SER A 467 7.58 10.65 -16.75
CA SER A 467 8.73 9.83 -17.13
C SER A 467 9.98 10.66 -17.33
N VAL A 468 10.88 10.60 -16.38
CA VAL A 468 12.21 11.23 -16.49
C VAL A 468 13.07 10.50 -17.51
N PHE A 469 13.05 9.17 -17.52
CA PHE A 469 13.87 8.36 -18.40
C PHE A 469 13.52 8.60 -19.87
N LEU A 470 12.24 8.54 -20.24
CA LEU A 470 11.80 8.78 -21.63
C LEU A 470 12.06 10.21 -22.09
N THR A 471 11.87 11.21 -21.19
CA THR A 471 12.17 12.61 -21.51
C THR A 471 13.65 12.79 -21.89
N ILE A 472 14.56 12.27 -21.06
CA ILE A 472 15.99 12.32 -21.27
C ILE A 472 16.37 11.53 -22.53
N ALA A 473 15.83 10.32 -22.70
CA ALA A 473 16.14 9.46 -23.85
C ALA A 473 15.79 10.12 -25.18
N ILE A 474 14.61 10.75 -25.31
CA ILE A 474 14.21 11.43 -26.54
C ILE A 474 15.09 12.66 -26.79
N ALA A 475 15.32 13.49 -25.78
CA ALA A 475 16.14 14.69 -25.91
C ALA A 475 17.62 14.35 -26.24
N HIS A 476 18.14 13.25 -25.70
CA HIS A 476 19.49 12.75 -26.01
C HIS A 476 19.61 12.20 -27.45
N LEU A 477 18.63 11.37 -27.85
CA LEU A 477 18.66 10.70 -29.15
C LEU A 477 18.27 11.57 -30.34
N SER A 478 17.47 12.62 -30.12
CA SER A 478 17.00 13.53 -31.18
C SER A 478 17.23 14.98 -30.79
N LYS A 479 18.27 15.60 -31.36
CA LYS A 479 18.60 17.03 -31.15
C LYS A 479 17.64 17.99 -31.83
N THR A 480 16.79 17.51 -32.75
CA THR A 480 15.87 18.33 -33.55
C THR A 480 14.41 18.23 -33.06
N SER A 481 14.10 17.26 -32.24
CA SER A 481 12.75 17.09 -31.68
C SER A 481 12.50 18.10 -30.56
N HIS A 482 11.30 18.68 -30.54
CA HIS A 482 10.79 19.42 -29.39
C HIS A 482 10.02 18.47 -28.49
N VAL A 483 10.33 18.47 -27.19
CA VAL A 483 9.76 17.56 -26.19
C VAL A 483 8.89 18.32 -25.21
N ILE A 484 7.62 17.99 -25.16
CA ILE A 484 6.74 18.41 -24.07
C ILE A 484 6.69 17.31 -23.02
N ALA A 485 7.17 17.59 -21.82
CA ALA A 485 7.21 16.65 -20.71
C ALA A 485 6.15 17.01 -19.65
N LEU A 486 5.26 16.08 -19.34
CA LEU A 486 4.20 16.30 -18.35
C LEU A 486 4.62 15.84 -16.97
N PHE A 487 4.64 16.77 -16.03
CA PHE A 487 4.88 16.54 -14.62
C PHE A 487 3.73 17.11 -13.78
N PRO A 488 2.57 16.43 -13.76
CA PRO A 488 1.39 16.92 -13.02
C PRO A 488 1.70 17.09 -11.54
N GLY A 489 1.49 18.32 -11.03
CA GLY A 489 1.80 18.66 -9.64
C GLY A 489 3.29 18.81 -9.29
N LEU A 490 4.19 18.49 -10.23
CA LEU A 490 5.65 18.50 -10.01
C LEU A 490 6.42 19.33 -11.04
N ARG A 491 5.77 20.28 -11.71
CA ARG A 491 6.35 21.08 -12.81
C ARG A 491 7.73 21.67 -12.48
N GLU A 492 7.81 22.37 -11.34
CA GLU A 492 9.05 23.05 -10.95
C GLU A 492 10.16 22.05 -10.58
N LYS A 493 9.82 20.99 -9.84
CA LYS A 493 10.77 19.94 -9.47
C LYS A 493 11.25 19.17 -10.70
N GLY A 494 10.35 18.81 -11.60
CA GLY A 494 10.70 18.16 -12.87
C GLY A 494 11.60 19.03 -13.75
N ALA A 495 11.32 20.32 -13.88
CA ALA A 495 12.15 21.27 -14.63
C ALA A 495 13.53 21.43 -14.02
N LYS A 496 13.63 21.60 -12.69
CA LYS A 496 14.92 21.68 -11.98
C LYS A 496 15.74 20.41 -12.12
N TYR A 497 15.08 19.24 -12.00
CA TYR A 497 15.72 17.94 -12.20
C TYR A 497 16.30 17.80 -13.62
N LEU A 498 15.48 18.04 -14.65
CA LEU A 498 15.91 17.95 -16.06
C LEU A 498 17.05 18.92 -16.38
N GLN A 499 16.99 20.15 -15.85
CA GLN A 499 18.08 21.13 -15.94
C GLN A 499 19.37 20.57 -15.33
N ALA A 500 19.29 19.91 -14.19
CA ALA A 500 20.44 19.37 -13.50
C ALA A 500 21.14 18.23 -14.26
N VAL A 501 20.39 17.43 -15.02
CA VAL A 501 20.91 16.29 -15.79
C VAL A 501 21.23 16.63 -17.26
N ALA A 502 20.82 17.80 -17.75
CA ALA A 502 20.92 18.21 -19.16
C ALA A 502 22.34 18.10 -19.72
N VAL A 503 23.32 18.68 -19.02
CA VAL A 503 24.73 18.68 -19.45
C VAL A 503 25.32 17.27 -19.51
N ALA A 504 24.99 16.42 -18.54
CA ALA A 504 25.46 15.04 -18.47
C ALA A 504 24.92 14.17 -19.59
N ASN A 505 23.76 14.56 -20.17
CA ASN A 505 23.07 13.84 -21.24
C ASN A 505 23.19 14.54 -22.60
N GLY A 506 23.90 15.67 -22.68
CA GLY A 506 24.18 16.37 -23.95
C GLY A 506 22.97 16.97 -24.64
N PHE A 507 21.92 17.39 -23.89
CA PHE A 507 20.76 18.10 -24.46
C PHE A 507 20.63 19.52 -23.88
N SER A 508 19.88 20.40 -24.57
CA SER A 508 19.51 21.74 -24.08
C SER A 508 18.10 21.77 -23.55
N MET A 509 17.86 22.53 -22.49
CA MET A 509 16.51 22.80 -21.99
C MET A 509 15.64 23.57 -23.00
N ASP A 510 16.22 24.21 -24.02
CA ASP A 510 15.45 24.80 -25.11
C ASP A 510 14.66 23.77 -25.94
N GLN A 511 15.05 22.50 -25.88
CA GLN A 511 14.36 21.38 -26.53
C GLN A 511 13.18 20.86 -25.69
N ILE A 512 13.11 21.19 -24.39
CA ILE A 512 12.17 20.58 -23.47
C ILE A 512 11.27 21.64 -22.82
N GLU A 513 9.99 21.47 -22.98
CA GLU A 513 8.99 22.24 -22.26
C GLU A 513 8.35 21.37 -21.16
N VAL A 514 8.41 21.81 -19.91
CA VAL A 514 7.84 21.09 -18.77
C VAL A 514 6.50 21.69 -18.41
N LEU A 515 5.44 20.89 -18.49
CA LEU A 515 4.08 21.30 -18.14
C LEU A 515 3.60 20.59 -16.90
N GLY A 516 2.98 21.34 -16.00
CA GLY A 516 2.32 20.80 -14.78
C GLY A 516 0.89 20.29 -15.03
N LYS A 517 0.51 20.09 -16.27
CA LYS A 517 -0.84 19.65 -16.66
C LYS A 517 -0.95 18.13 -16.73
N ARG A 518 -2.16 17.63 -16.52
CA ARG A 518 -2.50 16.25 -16.84
C ARG A 518 -2.75 16.12 -18.34
N LYS A 519 -2.48 14.92 -18.90
CA LYS A 519 -2.62 14.67 -20.32
C LYS A 519 -4.05 14.87 -20.86
N ASP A 520 -5.08 14.56 -20.05
CA ASP A 520 -6.49 14.76 -20.39
C ASP A 520 -6.91 16.25 -20.45
N LYS A 521 -6.05 17.17 -20.02
CA LYS A 521 -6.27 18.64 -20.04
C LYS A 521 -5.42 19.38 -21.07
N LEU A 522 -4.71 18.66 -21.92
CA LEU A 522 -3.90 19.26 -22.99
C LEU A 522 -4.78 19.74 -24.15
N THR A 523 -4.40 20.90 -24.69
CA THR A 523 -5.07 21.55 -25.82
C THR A 523 -4.05 21.91 -26.90
N MET A 524 -4.51 22.28 -28.09
CA MET A 524 -3.64 22.77 -29.17
C MET A 524 -2.83 24.02 -28.79
N HIS A 525 -3.32 24.80 -27.81
CA HIS A 525 -2.55 25.94 -27.29
C HIS A 525 -1.28 25.48 -26.58
N ASP A 526 -1.35 24.39 -25.82
CA ASP A 526 -0.21 23.85 -25.07
C ASP A 526 0.85 23.20 -25.99
N THR A 527 0.46 22.85 -27.20
CA THR A 527 1.35 22.30 -28.24
C THR A 527 1.76 23.35 -29.29
N HIS A 528 1.58 24.64 -28.98
CA HIS A 528 1.88 25.77 -29.86
C HIS A 528 1.23 25.64 -31.27
N GLN A 529 -0.01 25.14 -31.32
CA GLN A 529 -0.80 24.85 -32.52
C GLN A 529 -0.15 23.78 -33.44
N LYS A 530 0.80 23.01 -32.93
CA LYS A 530 1.42 21.88 -33.67
C LYS A 530 0.79 20.57 -33.24
N LYS A 531 0.71 19.62 -34.14
CA LYS A 531 0.27 18.27 -33.85
C LYS A 531 1.41 17.44 -33.24
N VAL A 532 1.11 16.63 -32.26
CA VAL A 532 2.05 15.69 -31.64
C VAL A 532 2.23 14.48 -32.55
N GLU A 533 3.45 14.16 -32.92
CA GLU A 533 3.78 13.04 -33.79
C GLU A 533 4.23 11.79 -33.06
N LEU A 534 4.68 11.95 -31.79
CA LEU A 534 5.10 10.86 -30.95
C LEU A 534 4.57 11.07 -29.53
N LEU A 535 3.72 10.16 -29.05
CA LEU A 535 3.26 10.08 -27.68
C LEU A 535 3.95 8.91 -26.98
N VAL A 536 4.66 9.17 -25.91
CA VAL A 536 5.32 8.13 -25.10
C VAL A 536 4.96 8.25 -23.63
N GLY A 537 4.87 7.11 -22.95
CA GLY A 537 4.59 7.05 -21.53
C GLY A 537 5.04 5.75 -20.87
N GLU A 538 5.01 5.74 -19.56
CA GLU A 538 5.28 4.58 -18.71
C GLU A 538 4.00 4.16 -17.96
N PRO A 539 2.92 3.78 -18.67
CA PRO A 539 1.63 3.52 -18.05
C PRO A 539 1.63 2.35 -17.08
N TYR A 540 2.63 1.48 -17.15
CA TYR A 540 2.85 0.37 -16.21
C TYR A 540 3.32 0.82 -14.83
N TYR A 541 3.60 2.12 -14.63
CA TYR A 541 3.97 2.72 -13.35
C TYR A 541 2.86 3.48 -12.64
N TYR A 542 1.67 3.47 -13.18
CA TYR A 542 0.59 4.15 -12.50
C TYR A 542 0.23 3.50 -11.17
N GLY A 543 0.20 4.35 -10.17
CA GLY A 543 -0.49 4.15 -8.91
C GLY A 543 -0.06 2.91 -8.13
N ASN A 544 0.91 3.07 -7.33
CA ASN A 544 1.67 2.06 -6.68
C ASN A 544 0.91 1.05 -5.84
N ASP A 545 0.12 1.44 -4.88
CA ASP A 545 -0.18 0.47 -3.83
C ASP A 545 -1.49 -0.30 -4.00
N SER A 546 -2.42 0.18 -4.81
CA SER A 546 -3.77 -0.40 -4.87
C SER A 546 -4.33 -0.57 -6.27
N MET A 547 -3.55 -0.31 -7.34
CA MET A 547 -4.05 -0.39 -8.70
C MET A 547 -3.78 -1.75 -9.34
N LEU A 548 -4.80 -2.27 -10.00
CA LEU A 548 -4.72 -3.45 -10.83
C LEU A 548 -4.02 -3.13 -12.17
N PRO A 549 -3.31 -4.09 -12.78
CA PRO A 549 -2.61 -3.87 -14.04
C PRO A 549 -3.46 -3.23 -15.14
N TRP A 550 -4.73 -3.60 -15.24
CA TRP A 550 -5.64 -3.04 -16.25
C TRP A 550 -6.20 -1.66 -15.88
N GLN A 551 -6.06 -1.19 -14.67
CA GLN A 551 -6.35 0.20 -14.33
C GLN A 551 -5.36 1.16 -14.99
N ASN A 552 -4.20 0.67 -15.36
CA ASN A 552 -3.22 1.39 -16.20
C ASN A 552 -3.75 1.62 -17.64
N LEU A 553 -4.79 0.94 -18.08
CA LEU A 553 -5.52 1.25 -19.30
C LEU A 553 -6.19 2.63 -19.26
N ARG A 554 -6.15 3.31 -18.13
CA ARG A 554 -6.37 4.73 -18.04
C ARG A 554 -5.50 5.50 -19.05
N PHE A 555 -4.27 5.04 -19.31
CA PHE A 555 -3.44 5.55 -20.40
C PHE A 555 -4.19 5.55 -21.73
N TRP A 556 -4.91 4.47 -22.06
CA TRP A 556 -5.69 4.37 -23.28
C TRP A 556 -6.86 5.37 -23.34
N LYS A 557 -7.59 5.52 -22.23
CA LYS A 557 -8.68 6.51 -22.10
C LYS A 557 -8.15 7.94 -22.26
N GLU A 558 -7.06 8.25 -21.58
CA GLU A 558 -6.47 9.60 -21.62
C GLU A 558 -5.76 9.87 -22.95
N ARG A 559 -5.16 8.85 -23.57
CA ARG A 559 -4.64 8.95 -24.94
C ARG A 559 -5.76 9.23 -25.94
N THR A 560 -6.92 8.60 -25.78
CA THR A 560 -8.11 8.89 -26.59
C THR A 560 -8.53 10.37 -26.48
N ALA A 561 -8.46 10.93 -25.27
CA ALA A 561 -8.73 12.35 -25.08
C ALA A 561 -7.72 13.28 -25.77
N LEU A 562 -6.55 12.79 -26.12
CA LEU A 562 -5.52 13.54 -26.84
C LEU A 562 -5.71 13.55 -28.37
N ASP A 563 -6.68 12.84 -28.97
CA ASP A 563 -6.91 12.81 -30.41
C ASP A 563 -6.95 14.23 -31.06
N PRO A 564 -7.52 15.27 -30.41
CA PRO A 564 -7.48 16.62 -30.97
C PRO A 564 -6.08 17.22 -31.13
N VAL A 565 -5.09 16.78 -30.35
CA VAL A 565 -3.70 17.29 -30.39
C VAL A 565 -2.74 16.35 -31.11
N LEU A 566 -3.11 15.08 -31.35
CA LEU A 566 -2.29 14.11 -32.05
C LEU A 566 -2.35 14.29 -33.59
N ALA A 567 -1.26 13.97 -34.27
CA ALA A 567 -1.25 13.79 -35.71
C ALA A 567 -2.03 12.52 -36.10
N SER A 568 -2.56 12.46 -37.30
CA SER A 568 -3.35 11.30 -37.76
C SER A 568 -2.53 9.99 -37.84
N ASP A 569 -1.22 10.12 -37.97
CA ASP A 569 -0.21 9.06 -38.06
C ASP A 569 0.72 9.06 -36.84
N ALA A 570 0.30 9.68 -35.74
CA ALA A 570 1.09 9.75 -34.49
C ALA A 570 1.47 8.36 -34.01
N LEU A 571 2.74 8.19 -33.67
CA LEU A 571 3.22 6.98 -32.99
C LEU A 571 2.86 7.03 -31.50
N ILE A 572 2.29 5.95 -31.01
CA ILE A 572 1.91 5.79 -29.59
C ILE A 572 2.81 4.71 -28.97
N MET A 573 3.47 5.03 -27.88
CA MET A 573 4.33 4.10 -27.13
C MET A 573 3.93 4.06 -25.64
N PRO A 574 3.52 2.90 -25.14
CA PRO A 574 3.34 1.60 -25.81
C PRO A 574 2.20 1.63 -26.84
N CYS A 575 2.30 0.79 -27.89
CA CYS A 575 1.30 0.73 -28.95
C CYS A 575 0.18 -0.28 -28.67
N LYS A 576 0.45 -1.32 -27.86
CA LYS A 576 -0.54 -2.34 -27.45
C LYS A 576 -0.31 -2.78 -26.02
N GLY A 577 -1.36 -3.31 -25.42
CA GLY A 577 -1.33 -4.10 -24.20
C GLY A 577 -1.89 -5.48 -24.44
N ILE A 578 -1.23 -6.52 -23.95
CA ILE A 578 -1.69 -7.91 -24.05
C ILE A 578 -1.99 -8.40 -22.64
N LEU A 579 -3.27 -8.62 -22.31
CA LEU A 579 -3.66 -9.19 -21.04
C LEU A 579 -3.31 -10.68 -21.03
N LYS A 580 -2.38 -11.03 -20.16
CA LYS A 580 -1.91 -12.39 -19.90
C LYS A 580 -2.47 -12.91 -18.59
N ALA A 581 -2.58 -14.23 -18.49
CA ALA A 581 -2.93 -14.89 -17.24
C ALA A 581 -2.26 -16.26 -17.10
N CYS A 582 -2.26 -16.78 -15.88
CA CYS A 582 -1.97 -18.18 -15.55
C CYS A 582 -2.74 -18.62 -14.31
N ALA A 583 -3.03 -19.91 -14.22
CA ALA A 583 -3.60 -20.51 -13.02
C ALA A 583 -2.55 -20.66 -11.92
N MET A 584 -2.93 -20.45 -10.67
CA MET A 584 -2.00 -20.40 -9.55
C MET A 584 -2.48 -21.20 -8.33
N SER A 585 -1.54 -21.88 -7.67
CA SER A 585 -1.68 -22.29 -6.27
C SER A 585 -1.12 -21.19 -5.38
N LEU A 586 -1.96 -20.62 -4.52
CA LEU A 586 -1.68 -19.49 -3.64
C LEU A 586 -2.29 -19.74 -2.25
N PRO A 587 -1.88 -20.79 -1.53
CA PRO A 587 -2.57 -21.23 -0.30
C PRO A 587 -2.54 -20.16 0.80
N ASP A 588 -1.43 -19.47 0.97
CA ASP A 588 -1.27 -18.45 2.00
C ASP A 588 -2.13 -17.22 1.71
N LEU A 589 -2.06 -16.72 0.47
CA LEU A 589 -2.86 -15.57 0.05
C LEU A 589 -4.36 -15.89 0.11
N TRP A 590 -4.77 -17.07 -0.35
CA TRP A 590 -6.18 -17.48 -0.30
C TRP A 590 -6.68 -17.57 1.15
N ARG A 591 -5.88 -18.18 2.05
CA ARG A 591 -6.23 -18.27 3.46
C ARG A 591 -6.44 -16.88 4.08
N SER A 592 -5.63 -15.90 3.71
CA SER A 592 -5.72 -14.53 4.22
C SER A 592 -6.94 -13.77 3.71
N ARG A 593 -7.48 -14.17 2.55
CA ARG A 593 -8.57 -13.43 1.87
C ARG A 593 -9.88 -14.20 1.75
N ARG A 594 -9.93 -15.44 2.26
CA ARG A 594 -11.14 -16.26 2.23
C ARG A 594 -12.29 -15.60 2.97
N CYS A 595 -13.53 -16.01 2.60
CA CYS A 595 -14.73 -15.59 3.29
C CYS A 595 -14.65 -15.92 4.79
N LEU A 596 -15.12 -14.97 5.59
CA LEU A 596 -15.20 -15.12 7.03
C LEU A 596 -16.45 -15.91 7.43
N SER A 597 -16.32 -16.68 8.47
CA SER A 597 -17.43 -17.33 9.14
C SER A 597 -17.41 -16.95 10.63
N GLN A 598 -16.99 -17.84 11.48
CA GLN A 598 -16.80 -17.57 12.90
C GLN A 598 -15.33 -17.26 13.21
N ILE A 599 -15.11 -16.16 13.95
CA ILE A 599 -13.82 -15.74 14.48
C ILE A 599 -13.90 -15.75 15.98
N GLU A 600 -13.11 -16.61 16.63
CA GLU A 600 -13.09 -16.77 18.08
C GLU A 600 -14.49 -16.94 18.70
N GLY A 601 -15.41 -17.61 17.96
CA GLY A 601 -16.79 -17.88 18.38
C GLY A 601 -17.80 -16.78 18.01
N PHE A 602 -17.42 -15.74 17.28
CA PHE A 602 -18.30 -14.67 16.81
C PHE A 602 -18.53 -14.74 15.31
N ASP A 603 -19.79 -14.66 14.88
CA ASP A 603 -20.18 -14.64 13.47
C ASP A 603 -19.76 -13.30 12.81
N HIS A 604 -18.86 -13.40 11.82
CA HIS A 604 -18.40 -12.30 11.00
C HIS A 604 -18.84 -12.41 9.55
N SER A 605 -19.79 -13.29 9.22
CA SER A 605 -20.29 -13.51 7.85
C SER A 605 -20.84 -12.24 7.19
N ALA A 606 -21.35 -11.30 8.01
CA ALA A 606 -21.81 -10.00 7.50
C ALA A 606 -20.71 -9.18 6.80
N VAL A 607 -19.45 -9.42 7.15
CA VAL A 607 -18.30 -8.73 6.54
C VAL A 607 -18.15 -9.15 5.08
N ASN A 608 -18.48 -10.39 4.73
CA ASN A 608 -18.35 -10.92 3.37
C ASN A 608 -19.26 -10.18 2.37
N ALA A 609 -20.45 -9.77 2.80
CA ALA A 609 -21.38 -8.99 1.96
C ALA A 609 -20.84 -7.58 1.65
N THR A 610 -19.82 -7.13 2.40
CA THR A 610 -19.22 -5.80 2.26
C THR A 610 -17.78 -5.87 1.73
N LEU A 611 -17.37 -7.01 1.16
CA LEU A 611 -16.02 -7.21 0.59
C LEU A 611 -15.59 -6.10 -0.35
N GLY A 612 -16.39 -5.12 -0.48
CA GLY A 612 -16.10 -4.05 -1.33
C GLY A 612 -16.65 -2.71 -0.99
N ALA A 613 -17.70 -2.62 -0.29
CA ALA A 613 -18.27 -1.33 0.06
C ALA A 613 -18.85 -1.43 1.46
N CYS A 614 -18.58 -0.41 2.28
CA CYS A 614 -19.29 -0.28 3.54
C CYS A 614 -20.74 0.17 3.29
N GLY A 615 -21.47 -0.54 2.46
CA GLY A 615 -22.86 -0.29 2.11
C GLY A 615 -23.63 -1.59 1.93
N ASP A 616 -24.95 -1.51 1.81
CA ASP A 616 -25.78 -2.67 1.51
C ASP A 616 -25.55 -3.11 0.07
N LEU A 617 -24.74 -4.15 -0.13
CA LEU A 617 -24.64 -4.84 -1.41
C LEU A 617 -25.82 -5.79 -1.56
N PRO A 618 -26.51 -5.77 -2.70
CA PRO A 618 -27.72 -6.58 -2.90
C PRO A 618 -27.45 -8.08 -3.01
N GLU A 619 -26.21 -8.49 -3.33
CA GLU A 619 -25.82 -9.92 -3.43
C GLU A 619 -24.37 -10.15 -3.06
N PRO A 620 -23.96 -11.36 -2.61
CA PRO A 620 -22.57 -11.69 -2.40
C PRO A 620 -21.82 -11.60 -3.74
N GLN A 621 -20.98 -10.58 -3.88
CA GLN A 621 -20.13 -10.47 -5.06
C GLN A 621 -19.03 -11.51 -4.98
N GLU A 622 -18.68 -12.10 -6.12
CA GLU A 622 -17.46 -12.90 -6.26
C GLU A 622 -16.27 -12.11 -5.77
N SER A 623 -15.27 -12.80 -5.21
CA SER A 623 -14.00 -12.18 -4.77
C SER A 623 -13.49 -11.18 -5.78
N PRO A 624 -13.23 -9.93 -5.40
CA PRO A 624 -12.69 -8.95 -6.32
C PRO A 624 -11.29 -9.38 -6.78
N CYS A 625 -10.85 -8.84 -7.91
CA CYS A 625 -9.47 -8.94 -8.31
C CYS A 625 -8.63 -7.89 -7.54
N LEU A 626 -7.52 -8.29 -6.97
CA LEU A 626 -6.68 -7.43 -6.13
C LEU A 626 -5.21 -7.43 -6.59
N PRO A 627 -4.47 -6.32 -6.42
CA PRO A 627 -3.08 -6.21 -6.83
C PRO A 627 -2.12 -6.75 -5.78
N TYR A 628 -1.26 -7.70 -6.18
CA TYR A 628 -0.23 -8.29 -5.32
C TYR A 628 1.12 -8.42 -6.04
N PHE A 629 2.19 -8.27 -5.28
CA PHE A 629 3.48 -8.85 -5.65
C PHE A 629 3.42 -10.34 -5.35
N ILE A 630 3.09 -11.15 -6.34
CA ILE A 630 2.87 -12.60 -6.14
C ILE A 630 4.08 -13.27 -5.48
N TRP A 631 5.29 -12.86 -5.83
CA TRP A 631 6.52 -13.39 -5.25
C TRP A 631 6.65 -13.13 -3.72
N GLN A 632 5.88 -12.19 -3.17
CA GLN A 632 5.80 -11.91 -1.73
C GLN A 632 4.63 -12.61 -1.02
N CYS A 633 3.78 -13.34 -1.73
CA CYS A 633 2.54 -13.89 -1.18
C CYS A 633 2.69 -15.27 -0.51
N GLY A 634 3.84 -15.54 0.08
CA GLY A 634 4.11 -16.85 0.69
C GLY A 634 4.28 -17.96 -0.34
N GLU A 635 3.70 -19.14 -0.10
CA GLU A 635 3.77 -20.24 -1.05
C GLU A 635 2.98 -19.89 -2.32
N ASN A 636 3.65 -19.97 -3.47
CA ASN A 636 3.04 -19.71 -4.76
C ASN A 636 3.60 -20.66 -5.83
N LYS A 637 2.73 -21.19 -6.67
CA LYS A 637 3.10 -22.10 -7.75
C LYS A 637 2.19 -21.91 -8.95
N ARG A 638 2.78 -21.79 -10.13
CA ARG A 638 2.04 -21.76 -11.40
C ARG A 638 1.55 -23.17 -11.73
N LEU A 639 0.31 -23.27 -12.19
CA LEU A 639 -0.38 -24.53 -12.48
C LEU A 639 -0.75 -24.70 -13.97
N SER A 640 -0.53 -23.68 -14.79
CA SER A 640 -0.78 -23.73 -16.23
C SER A 640 0.31 -22.97 -16.98
N GLU A 641 0.43 -23.18 -18.28
CA GLU A 641 1.17 -22.26 -19.15
C GLU A 641 0.54 -20.86 -19.10
N VAL A 642 1.33 -19.85 -19.50
CA VAL A 642 0.83 -18.48 -19.66
C VAL A 642 -0.01 -18.40 -20.92
N PHE A 643 -1.20 -17.86 -20.83
CA PHE A 643 -2.10 -17.68 -21.94
C PHE A 643 -2.53 -16.23 -22.12
N THR A 644 -2.88 -15.88 -23.36
CA THR A 644 -3.42 -14.56 -23.70
C THR A 644 -4.93 -14.56 -23.46
N VAL A 645 -5.41 -13.56 -22.76
CA VAL A 645 -6.82 -13.36 -22.48
C VAL A 645 -7.45 -12.39 -23.47
N MET A 646 -6.84 -11.21 -23.66
CA MET A 646 -7.29 -10.21 -24.64
C MET A 646 -6.15 -9.26 -25.02
N GLU A 647 -6.37 -8.48 -26.09
CA GLU A 647 -5.42 -7.46 -26.55
C GLU A 647 -6.09 -6.08 -26.59
N PHE A 648 -5.29 -5.04 -26.32
CA PHE A 648 -5.70 -3.64 -26.33
C PHE A 648 -4.84 -2.89 -27.35
N ASP A 649 -5.48 -2.25 -28.32
CA ASP A 649 -4.80 -1.46 -29.37
C ASP A 649 -4.83 0.04 -29.02
N PHE A 650 -3.71 0.55 -28.48
CA PHE A 650 -3.62 1.94 -28.05
C PHE A 650 -3.46 2.94 -29.22
N SER A 651 -3.26 2.45 -30.44
CA SER A 651 -3.27 3.31 -31.64
C SER A 651 -4.68 3.82 -31.94
N LYS A 652 -5.71 3.13 -31.47
CA LYS A 652 -7.12 3.45 -31.66
C LYS A 652 -7.74 4.03 -30.38
N PRO A 653 -8.88 4.74 -30.53
CA PRO A 653 -9.67 5.16 -29.37
C PRO A 653 -10.08 3.97 -28.50
N ILE A 654 -10.21 4.23 -27.20
CA ILE A 654 -10.62 3.20 -26.23
C ILE A 654 -11.98 2.60 -26.61
N SER A 655 -12.08 1.30 -26.54
CA SER A 655 -13.28 0.55 -26.90
C SER A 655 -13.47 -0.66 -26.00
N GLN A 656 -14.66 -1.22 -26.01
CA GLN A 656 -14.97 -2.46 -25.32
C GLN A 656 -14.19 -3.62 -25.96
N CYS A 657 -13.62 -4.47 -25.10
CA CYS A 657 -12.87 -5.65 -25.52
C CYS A 657 -13.43 -6.89 -24.83
N PHE A 658 -13.33 -8.03 -25.54
CA PHE A 658 -13.73 -9.34 -25.06
C PHE A 658 -12.61 -10.33 -25.30
N GLY A 659 -12.49 -11.30 -24.40
CA GLY A 659 -11.52 -12.37 -24.54
C GLY A 659 -12.08 -13.69 -24.08
N LYS A 660 -11.60 -14.77 -24.68
CA LYS A 660 -11.90 -16.14 -24.30
C LYS A 660 -10.63 -16.97 -24.42
N ALA A 661 -10.35 -17.76 -23.38
CA ALA A 661 -9.18 -18.64 -23.36
C ALA A 661 -9.56 -20.00 -22.75
N GLN A 662 -8.96 -21.06 -23.26
CA GLN A 662 -8.99 -22.37 -22.66
C GLN A 662 -7.64 -22.63 -22.02
N VAL A 663 -7.66 -23.11 -20.79
CA VAL A 663 -6.48 -23.32 -19.96
C VAL A 663 -6.36 -24.79 -19.63
N GLU A 664 -5.23 -25.38 -19.92
CA GLU A 664 -4.87 -26.74 -19.51
C GLU A 664 -3.94 -26.69 -18.30
N PHE A 665 -4.17 -27.56 -17.33
CA PHE A 665 -3.31 -27.62 -16.15
C PHE A 665 -2.10 -28.51 -16.40
N THR A 666 -0.95 -27.98 -16.03
CA THR A 666 0.37 -28.66 -16.18
C THR A 666 0.83 -29.30 -14.89
N GLU A 667 0.18 -29.00 -13.76
CA GLU A 667 0.51 -29.49 -12.44
C GLU A 667 -0.76 -29.98 -11.72
N ALA A 668 -0.65 -31.12 -11.02
CA ALA A 668 -1.73 -31.64 -10.18
C ALA A 668 -1.64 -31.05 -8.77
N ARG A 669 -2.49 -30.07 -8.47
CA ARG A 669 -2.52 -29.34 -7.18
C ARG A 669 -3.91 -28.71 -6.93
N ILE A 670 -4.00 -27.98 -5.83
CA ILE A 670 -5.13 -27.11 -5.53
C ILE A 670 -4.92 -25.75 -6.21
N CYS A 671 -5.82 -25.40 -7.11
CA CYS A 671 -5.90 -24.08 -7.72
C CYS A 671 -6.66 -23.13 -6.79
N HIS A 672 -6.04 -21.99 -6.46
CA HIS A 672 -6.62 -20.97 -5.61
C HIS A 672 -7.07 -19.73 -6.39
N GLY A 673 -6.69 -19.63 -7.66
CA GLY A 673 -7.06 -18.49 -8.49
C GLY A 673 -6.20 -18.31 -9.73
N PHE A 674 -6.36 -17.12 -10.32
CA PHE A 674 -5.65 -16.73 -11.53
C PHE A 674 -4.84 -15.46 -11.26
N ALA A 675 -3.59 -15.45 -11.70
CA ALA A 675 -2.77 -14.26 -11.80
C ALA A 675 -2.96 -13.63 -13.18
N LEU A 676 -3.11 -12.29 -13.23
CA LEU A 676 -3.33 -11.54 -14.47
C LEU A 676 -2.39 -10.34 -14.50
N TRP A 677 -1.86 -10.04 -15.69
CA TRP A 677 -0.98 -8.88 -15.91
C TRP A 677 -1.05 -8.42 -17.37
N ILE A 678 -0.45 -7.27 -17.66
CA ILE A 678 -0.36 -6.75 -19.02
C ILE A 678 1.09 -6.81 -19.48
N ASP A 679 1.31 -7.47 -20.62
CA ASP A 679 2.53 -7.33 -21.40
C ASP A 679 2.39 -6.11 -22.32
N TRP A 680 3.29 -5.14 -22.19
CA TRP A 680 3.26 -3.89 -22.92
C TRP A 680 4.12 -3.98 -24.17
N VAL A 681 3.50 -3.88 -25.32
CA VAL A 681 4.20 -3.83 -26.63
C VAL A 681 4.61 -2.40 -26.88
N ILE A 682 5.92 -2.16 -26.92
CA ILE A 682 6.45 -0.80 -26.94
C ILE A 682 6.58 -0.28 -28.37
N ASP A 683 6.97 -1.13 -29.33
CA ASP A 683 7.20 -0.74 -30.71
C ASP A 683 6.13 -1.27 -31.69
N VAL A 684 5.92 -0.55 -32.77
CA VAL A 684 4.91 -0.87 -33.80
C VAL A 684 5.13 -2.21 -34.50
N ASP A 685 6.38 -2.70 -34.54
CA ASP A 685 6.69 -3.99 -35.15
C ASP A 685 6.42 -5.16 -34.24
N ASN A 686 5.92 -4.91 -33.04
CA ASN A 686 5.68 -5.89 -31.96
C ASN A 686 6.93 -6.71 -31.56
N SER A 687 8.12 -6.12 -31.75
CA SER A 687 9.40 -6.80 -31.49
C SER A 687 9.92 -6.59 -30.07
N ILE A 688 9.39 -5.59 -29.36
CA ILE A 688 9.80 -5.21 -28.01
C ILE A 688 8.59 -5.27 -27.07
N VAL A 689 8.63 -6.22 -26.15
CA VAL A 689 7.57 -6.45 -25.18
C VAL A 689 8.14 -6.33 -23.76
N LEU A 690 7.49 -5.52 -22.93
CA LEU A 690 7.79 -5.42 -21.50
C LEU A 690 6.74 -6.20 -20.71
N SER A 691 7.13 -7.31 -20.13
CA SER A 691 6.25 -8.11 -19.28
C SER A 691 6.23 -7.56 -17.85
N THR A 692 5.02 -7.51 -17.26
CA THR A 692 4.82 -7.20 -15.84
C THR A 692 4.29 -8.42 -15.08
N GLY A 693 4.59 -9.60 -15.57
CA GLY A 693 4.12 -10.88 -15.03
C GLY A 693 4.76 -11.29 -13.70
N PRO A 694 4.36 -12.44 -13.15
CA PRO A 694 4.78 -12.91 -11.81
C PRO A 694 6.30 -13.11 -11.66
N ASP A 695 7.00 -13.35 -12.76
CA ASP A 695 8.46 -13.49 -12.77
C ASP A 695 9.18 -12.14 -12.65
N GLN A 696 8.45 -11.03 -12.70
CA GLN A 696 8.95 -9.66 -12.58
C GLN A 696 8.65 -9.10 -11.19
N ARG A 697 9.69 -8.74 -10.44
CA ARG A 697 9.56 -8.34 -9.03
C ARG A 697 9.13 -6.88 -8.81
N HIS A 698 9.17 -6.06 -9.85
CA HIS A 698 8.94 -4.61 -9.75
C HIS A 698 7.48 -4.20 -9.98
N TRP A 699 6.62 -5.13 -10.34
CA TRP A 699 5.20 -4.88 -10.61
C TRP A 699 4.29 -5.81 -9.84
N LYS A 700 3.14 -5.30 -9.46
CA LYS A 700 2.05 -6.10 -8.93
C LYS A 700 1.27 -6.75 -10.06
N GLN A 701 0.80 -7.96 -9.84
CA GLN A 701 -0.14 -8.64 -10.71
C GLN A 701 -1.54 -8.58 -10.10
N GLY A 702 -2.58 -8.57 -10.93
CA GLY A 702 -3.93 -8.77 -10.46
C GLY A 702 -4.14 -10.24 -10.10
N VAL A 703 -4.68 -10.51 -8.92
CA VAL A 703 -5.02 -11.87 -8.51
C VAL A 703 -6.52 -11.98 -8.34
N LYS A 704 -7.14 -12.85 -9.13
CA LYS A 704 -8.55 -13.28 -8.97
C LYS A 704 -8.54 -14.56 -8.15
N LEU A 705 -8.87 -14.49 -6.87
CA LEU A 705 -9.02 -15.66 -6.02
C LEU A 705 -10.36 -16.35 -6.29
N LEU A 706 -10.38 -17.68 -6.20
CA LEU A 706 -11.60 -18.49 -6.21
C LEU A 706 -12.30 -18.39 -4.86
N ALA A 707 -13.62 -18.41 -4.87
CA ALA A 707 -14.39 -18.50 -3.62
C ALA A 707 -14.03 -19.75 -2.83
N GLU A 708 -13.97 -20.90 -3.54
CA GLU A 708 -13.50 -22.17 -3.02
C GLU A 708 -12.38 -22.71 -3.89
N PRO A 709 -11.27 -23.21 -3.31
CA PRO A 709 -10.17 -23.80 -4.06
C PRO A 709 -10.62 -25.06 -4.82
N VAL A 710 -10.06 -25.27 -6.00
CA VAL A 710 -10.44 -26.39 -6.88
C VAL A 710 -9.23 -27.31 -7.06
N THR A 711 -9.44 -28.61 -6.87
CA THR A 711 -8.43 -29.60 -7.20
C THR A 711 -8.32 -29.72 -8.72
N VAL A 712 -7.11 -29.53 -9.24
CA VAL A 712 -6.80 -29.66 -10.65
C VAL A 712 -5.79 -30.79 -10.88
N GLY A 713 -5.83 -31.39 -12.05
CA GLY A 713 -4.96 -32.49 -12.45
C GLY A 713 -4.48 -32.34 -13.88
N THR A 714 -3.44 -33.08 -14.24
CA THR A 714 -2.95 -33.17 -15.62
C THR A 714 -3.77 -34.18 -16.43
N HIS A 715 -3.74 -34.08 -17.76
CA HIS A 715 -4.39 -35.06 -18.64
C HIS A 715 -3.96 -36.49 -18.27
N GLY A 716 -4.97 -37.37 -18.02
CA GLY A 716 -4.76 -38.75 -17.61
C GLY A 716 -4.77 -38.99 -16.09
N SER A 717 -4.89 -37.99 -15.26
CA SER A 717 -5.10 -38.14 -13.83
C SER A 717 -6.59 -38.45 -13.57
N SER A 718 -6.87 -39.41 -12.68
CA SER A 718 -8.25 -39.73 -12.26
C SER A 718 -8.81 -38.75 -11.23
N LEU A 719 -8.09 -37.74 -10.84
CA LEU A 719 -8.40 -36.79 -9.78
C LEU A 719 -8.28 -35.35 -10.28
N GLY A 720 -9.38 -34.59 -10.22
CA GLY A 720 -9.44 -33.16 -10.45
C GLY A 720 -9.79 -32.74 -11.89
N ASN A 721 -10.11 -31.45 -12.04
CA ASN A 721 -10.39 -30.85 -13.34
C ASN A 721 -9.10 -30.71 -14.16
N THR A 722 -9.14 -31.02 -15.44
CA THR A 722 -7.95 -31.00 -16.32
C THR A 722 -7.82 -29.69 -17.09
N SER A 723 -8.91 -28.93 -17.20
CA SER A 723 -8.94 -27.64 -17.90
C SER A 723 -9.90 -26.64 -17.26
N ALA A 724 -9.82 -25.40 -17.70
CA ALA A 724 -10.76 -24.35 -17.38
C ALA A 724 -10.98 -23.44 -18.60
N GLU A 725 -12.23 -22.99 -18.77
CA GLU A 725 -12.59 -21.96 -19.74
C GLU A 725 -12.66 -20.62 -19.01
N ILE A 726 -12.04 -19.58 -19.58
CA ILE A 726 -12.04 -18.22 -19.03
C ILE A 726 -12.62 -17.29 -20.07
N GLU A 727 -13.63 -16.53 -19.67
CA GLU A 727 -14.21 -15.45 -20.44
C GLU A 727 -13.99 -14.13 -19.73
N THR A 728 -13.61 -13.10 -20.49
CA THR A 728 -13.36 -11.76 -19.94
C THR A 728 -14.02 -10.70 -20.78
N SER A 729 -14.42 -9.62 -20.14
CA SER A 729 -14.90 -8.41 -20.80
C SER A 729 -14.34 -7.17 -20.13
N PHE A 730 -13.86 -6.22 -20.94
CA PHE A 730 -13.35 -4.92 -20.47
C PHE A 730 -14.39 -3.84 -20.77
N ASN A 731 -14.74 -3.07 -19.75
CA ASN A 731 -15.64 -1.93 -19.86
C ASN A 731 -14.84 -0.62 -19.99
N PRO A 732 -14.84 0.09 -21.13
CA PRO A 732 -14.06 1.31 -21.31
C PRO A 732 -14.56 2.50 -20.48
N SER A 733 -15.80 2.50 -20.03
CA SER A 733 -16.38 3.59 -19.24
C SER A 733 -15.93 3.54 -17.78
N SER A 734 -15.97 2.35 -17.16
CA SER A 734 -15.55 2.14 -15.76
C SER A 734 -14.08 1.73 -15.62
N GLY A 735 -13.43 1.22 -16.69
CA GLY A 735 -12.09 0.62 -16.62
C GLY A 735 -12.07 -0.74 -15.95
N GLU A 736 -13.24 -1.37 -15.75
CA GLU A 736 -13.36 -2.65 -15.09
C GLU A 736 -13.15 -3.83 -16.03
N LEU A 737 -12.51 -4.84 -15.49
CA LEU A 737 -12.35 -6.15 -16.12
C LEU A 737 -13.21 -7.17 -15.39
N ASN A 738 -14.20 -7.72 -16.10
CA ASN A 738 -15.00 -8.83 -15.60
C ASN A 738 -14.38 -10.15 -16.08
N ILE A 739 -14.25 -11.12 -15.17
CA ILE A 739 -13.61 -12.41 -15.41
C ILE A 739 -14.59 -13.50 -14.96
N LYS A 740 -14.98 -14.37 -15.89
CA LYS A 740 -15.76 -15.58 -15.61
C LYS A 740 -14.91 -16.80 -15.90
N TYR A 741 -15.10 -17.86 -15.15
CA TYR A 741 -14.34 -19.10 -15.31
C TYR A 741 -15.24 -20.31 -15.06
N VAL A 742 -14.97 -21.40 -15.80
CA VAL A 742 -15.64 -22.70 -15.64
C VAL A 742 -14.57 -23.78 -15.70
N PHE A 743 -14.47 -24.56 -14.65
CA PHE A 743 -13.57 -25.73 -14.60
C PHE A 743 -14.21 -26.95 -15.23
N THR A 744 -13.40 -27.74 -15.99
CA THR A 744 -13.85 -28.93 -16.73
C THR A 744 -12.89 -30.10 -16.56
#